data_aef7c3f8ab981dbced97107e6eb9a4ae
#
_entry.id   aef7c3f8ab981dbced97107e6eb9a4ae
#
_cell.length_a   1.000
_cell.length_b   1.000
_cell.length_c   1.000
_cell.angle_alpha   90.00
_cell.angle_beta   90.00
_cell.angle_gamma   90.00
#
_symmetry.space_group_name_H-M   'P 1'
#
loop_
_entity.id
_entity.type
_entity.pdbx_description
1 polymer ?
#
loop_
_entity_poly.entity_id
_entity_poly.type
_entity_poly.pdbx_seq_one_letter_code
_entity_poly.pdbx_strand_id
1 'polypeptide(L)'
;MNIWAWIYDKQEQLRLQGHHRLATVIDALPTAVCDMRHEQAEAMVPEGLALAADLEEPWVEIYLRHWLMQSRVLHRYQGRDNLEDCVALLEFSHRPGNRDCPQSLCVVQDFANCYGVTDGPGYAQERLSVTEEALGRIDPTWPCFECISLERASALQDAGRLQDAVDFIDAQLEAATAADVVRSHDKMFKNKAHCLVLLGRSEEALALLRAAPPSSASGQSGALGYKVALAEALAAVGQPKDAALTLPALEEIDDSDGRDWLAVVERLVAAQCLDNTTALGRQAAAVVHRFEANGALWSTAETALMAARLAAHRGLRHQGQTLVQLATQARNELKAPHHLDEALAQTRTLLEQTPLVSMDAGITGPDALNSETLPKADDAALELLGVGCSRWPDDARLAILRGSLLSQLGLTSGARRSLETFLQAHPDARDVAKVLGGVLRDTGQHEALETLVQERFEADDPLGRWLLATSHEKAGRLALAVEGFKEMLVYDPEADAARARLCEIAAKQRRWEDALALSGVLVECNDPGPHDWDRMVAATALERWGIVRASAARLGMDVAPGDAPIDEHWGGAWIRTGRGHTYWATRTGPVTARIETISGDREARERQDDVVLFDPAPVERDETDEHTLFTYRELDTLRQGERRAFTIDAVHPGPEALQKLVDTMGDFSLRLQQRSGEEYRLTAPGDEDVPGIYLFAAVPATADLEQLHGALTAAANAWPGPAVWVELCEALVAAHGPAYANELARQRAVAESYGM
;
A
#
# COMPACT_ATOMS: atom_id res chain seq x y z
N MET A 1 2.51 12.53 -29.54
CA MET A 1 1.75 11.23 -29.43
C MET A 1 1.16 11.17 -28.03
N ASN A 2 -0.11 10.84 -27.89
CA ASN A 2 -0.73 10.72 -26.59
C ASN A 2 -0.37 9.34 -25.98
N ILE A 3 0.37 9.32 -24.86
CA ILE A 3 0.83 8.14 -24.17
C ILE A 3 -0.35 7.23 -23.69
N TRP A 4 -1.50 7.81 -23.41
CA TRP A 4 -2.68 7.05 -23.00
C TRP A 4 -3.47 6.51 -24.22
N ALA A 5 -3.51 7.24 -25.33
CA ALA A 5 -4.22 6.79 -26.51
C ALA A 5 -3.68 5.47 -27.06
N TRP A 6 -2.35 5.33 -27.17
CA TRP A 6 -1.76 4.10 -27.71
C TRP A 6 -2.07 2.86 -26.86
N ILE A 7 -2.09 3.00 -25.52
CA ILE A 7 -2.37 1.85 -24.65
C ILE A 7 -3.84 1.48 -24.65
N TYR A 8 -4.75 2.46 -24.77
CA TYR A 8 -6.17 2.18 -24.95
C TYR A 8 -6.44 1.49 -26.30
N ASP A 9 -5.80 1.96 -27.39
CA ASP A 9 -5.89 1.32 -28.71
C ASP A 9 -5.35 -0.11 -28.64
N LYS A 10 -4.22 -0.33 -27.96
CA LYS A 10 -3.61 -1.66 -27.76
C LYS A 10 -4.52 -2.57 -26.94
N GLN A 11 -5.08 -2.07 -25.87
CA GLN A 11 -6.00 -2.82 -25.01
C GLN A 11 -7.25 -3.28 -25.80
N GLU A 12 -7.84 -2.40 -26.60
CA GLU A 12 -8.98 -2.74 -27.45
C GLU A 12 -8.58 -3.76 -28.53
N GLN A 13 -7.42 -3.59 -29.17
CA GLN A 13 -6.87 -4.59 -30.11
C GLN A 13 -6.74 -5.96 -29.47
N LEU A 14 -6.17 -6.04 -28.26
CA LEU A 14 -6.01 -7.31 -27.53
C LEU A 14 -7.35 -7.97 -27.19
N ARG A 15 -8.36 -7.17 -26.80
CA ARG A 15 -9.73 -7.66 -26.56
C ARG A 15 -10.35 -8.23 -27.84
N LEU A 16 -10.23 -7.54 -28.97
CA LEU A 16 -10.74 -8.02 -30.27
C LEU A 16 -10.04 -9.29 -30.76
N GLN A 17 -8.78 -9.50 -30.38
CA GLN A 17 -8.01 -10.70 -30.68
C GLN A 17 -8.25 -11.87 -29.70
N GLY A 18 -9.06 -11.65 -28.67
CA GLY A 18 -9.38 -12.67 -27.65
C GLY A 18 -8.37 -12.75 -26.49
N HIS A 19 -7.39 -11.82 -26.41
CA HIS A 19 -6.40 -11.76 -25.34
C HIS A 19 -6.92 -10.96 -24.13
N HIS A 20 -8.13 -11.27 -23.66
CA HIS A 20 -8.85 -10.54 -22.63
C HIS A 20 -8.06 -10.41 -21.32
N ARG A 21 -7.32 -11.47 -20.97
CA ARG A 21 -6.57 -11.46 -19.70
C ARG A 21 -5.45 -10.42 -19.67
N LEU A 22 -4.67 -10.29 -20.75
CA LEU A 22 -3.64 -9.25 -20.85
C LEU A 22 -4.26 -7.86 -20.88
N ALA A 23 -5.37 -7.69 -21.61
CA ALA A 23 -6.11 -6.42 -21.63
C ALA A 23 -6.61 -6.01 -20.23
N THR A 24 -7.06 -6.98 -19.42
CA THR A 24 -7.47 -6.73 -18.02
C THR A 24 -6.29 -6.31 -17.14
N VAL A 25 -5.13 -6.96 -17.28
CA VAL A 25 -3.93 -6.56 -16.52
C VAL A 25 -3.48 -5.14 -16.87
N ILE A 26 -3.49 -4.79 -18.16
CA ILE A 26 -3.15 -3.43 -18.64
C ILE A 26 -4.06 -2.36 -18.01
N ASP A 27 -5.33 -2.65 -17.87
CA ASP A 27 -6.33 -1.74 -17.30
C ASP A 27 -6.23 -1.61 -15.77
N ALA A 28 -6.09 -2.74 -15.10
CA ALA A 28 -6.13 -2.81 -13.65
C ALA A 28 -4.83 -2.34 -12.97
N LEU A 29 -3.67 -2.51 -13.62
CA LEU A 29 -2.37 -2.24 -13.01
C LEU A 29 -2.16 -0.77 -12.62
N PRO A 30 -2.43 0.23 -13.50
CA PRO A 30 -2.31 1.63 -13.13
C PRO A 30 -3.20 2.02 -11.95
N THR A 31 -4.45 1.54 -11.97
CA THR A 31 -5.42 1.79 -10.90
C THR A 31 -4.92 1.20 -9.57
N ALA A 32 -4.41 -0.03 -9.58
CA ALA A 32 -3.86 -0.65 -8.37
C ALA A 32 -2.67 0.13 -7.80
N VAL A 33 -1.79 0.66 -8.67
CA VAL A 33 -0.64 1.47 -8.25
C VAL A 33 -1.07 2.82 -7.69
N CYS A 34 -1.97 3.53 -8.39
CA CYS A 34 -2.48 4.84 -7.96
C CYS A 34 -3.30 4.77 -6.67
N ASP A 35 -4.01 3.65 -6.44
CA ASP A 35 -4.77 3.39 -5.21
C ASP A 35 -3.90 2.80 -4.09
N MET A 36 -2.57 2.78 -4.23
CA MET A 36 -1.60 2.26 -3.25
C MET A 36 -1.79 0.76 -2.94
N ARG A 37 -2.44 -0.01 -3.83
CA ARG A 37 -2.62 -1.47 -3.72
C ARG A 37 -1.42 -2.21 -4.29
N HIS A 38 -0.25 -1.99 -3.68
CA HIS A 38 1.04 -2.42 -4.20
C HIS A 38 1.19 -3.95 -4.31
N GLU A 39 0.67 -4.71 -3.32
CA GLU A 39 0.71 -6.18 -3.36
C GLU A 39 -0.09 -6.74 -4.54
N GLN A 40 -1.22 -6.12 -4.85
CA GLN A 40 -2.03 -6.49 -6.01
C GLN A 40 -1.29 -6.18 -7.32
N ALA A 41 -0.66 -5.01 -7.42
CA ALA A 41 0.15 -4.63 -8.58
C ALA A 41 1.28 -5.64 -8.82
N GLU A 42 2.03 -6.00 -7.76
CA GLU A 42 3.11 -6.99 -7.85
C GLU A 42 2.63 -8.40 -8.22
N ALA A 43 1.43 -8.78 -7.79
CA ALA A 43 0.86 -10.08 -8.15
C ALA A 43 0.43 -10.17 -9.62
N MET A 44 0.01 -9.04 -10.22
CA MET A 44 -0.46 -9.00 -11.62
C MET A 44 0.69 -8.95 -12.65
N VAL A 45 1.80 -8.30 -12.30
CA VAL A 45 2.88 -8.03 -13.26
C VAL A 45 3.52 -9.29 -13.84
N PRO A 46 3.90 -10.34 -13.08
CA PRO A 46 4.52 -11.55 -13.64
C PRO A 46 3.64 -12.23 -14.69
N GLU A 47 2.34 -12.32 -14.46
CA GLU A 47 1.39 -12.88 -15.43
C GLU A 47 1.30 -12.00 -16.68
N GLY A 48 1.18 -10.69 -16.50
CA GLY A 48 1.15 -9.74 -17.62
C GLY A 48 2.39 -9.82 -18.49
N LEU A 49 3.59 -9.92 -17.87
CA LEU A 49 4.86 -10.04 -18.59
C LEU A 49 4.95 -11.36 -19.37
N ALA A 50 4.52 -12.49 -18.79
CA ALA A 50 4.49 -13.77 -19.49
C ALA A 50 3.58 -13.71 -20.72
N LEU A 51 2.37 -13.16 -20.57
CA LEU A 51 1.42 -13.00 -21.68
C LEU A 51 1.95 -12.03 -22.76
N ALA A 52 2.59 -10.93 -22.37
CA ALA A 52 3.18 -9.98 -23.32
C ALA A 52 4.35 -10.62 -24.11
N ALA A 53 5.16 -11.44 -23.44
CA ALA A 53 6.26 -12.16 -24.08
C ALA A 53 5.74 -13.22 -25.09
N ASP A 54 4.71 -13.99 -24.73
CA ASP A 54 4.07 -14.99 -25.61
C ASP A 54 3.49 -14.35 -26.88
N LEU A 55 3.03 -13.10 -26.79
CA LEU A 55 2.45 -12.34 -27.90
C LEU A 55 3.46 -11.47 -28.66
N GLU A 56 4.74 -11.53 -28.27
CA GLU A 56 5.81 -10.67 -28.83
C GLU A 56 5.46 -9.16 -28.79
N GLU A 57 4.90 -8.70 -27.64
CA GLU A 57 4.45 -7.32 -27.42
C GLU A 57 5.43 -6.53 -26.51
N PRO A 58 6.62 -6.13 -26.99
CA PRO A 58 7.65 -5.50 -26.17
C PRO A 58 7.23 -4.13 -25.61
N TRP A 59 6.33 -3.42 -26.27
CA TRP A 59 5.82 -2.14 -25.77
C TRP A 59 4.89 -2.33 -24.54
N VAL A 60 4.11 -3.42 -24.54
CA VAL A 60 3.29 -3.79 -23.37
C VAL A 60 4.21 -4.20 -22.21
N GLU A 61 5.30 -4.93 -22.48
CA GLU A 61 6.31 -5.22 -21.45
C GLU A 61 6.88 -3.95 -20.83
N ILE A 62 7.25 -2.93 -21.64
CA ILE A 62 7.74 -1.64 -21.13
C ILE A 62 6.69 -0.97 -20.24
N TYR A 63 5.42 -0.99 -20.67
CA TYR A 63 4.30 -0.43 -19.89
C TYR A 63 4.12 -1.10 -18.53
N LEU A 64 4.11 -2.43 -18.48
CA LEU A 64 3.93 -3.19 -17.25
C LEU A 64 5.10 -2.97 -16.26
N ARG A 65 6.34 -2.99 -16.77
CA ARG A 65 7.53 -2.74 -15.95
C ARG A 65 7.57 -1.31 -15.43
N HIS A 66 7.19 -0.33 -16.24
CA HIS A 66 7.08 1.07 -15.79
C HIS A 66 6.14 1.20 -14.59
N TRP A 67 4.92 0.66 -14.66
CA TRP A 67 3.99 0.74 -13.54
C TRP A 67 4.47 -0.01 -12.30
N LEU A 68 5.21 -1.11 -12.46
CA LEU A 68 5.89 -1.77 -11.35
C LEU A 68 6.93 -0.85 -10.69
N MET A 69 7.74 -0.15 -11.50
CA MET A 69 8.72 0.82 -10.97
C MET A 69 8.03 2.01 -10.29
N GLN A 70 6.92 2.51 -10.82
CA GLN A 70 6.11 3.53 -10.13
C GLN A 70 5.68 3.04 -8.73
N SER A 71 5.17 1.81 -8.62
CA SER A 71 4.81 1.21 -7.34
C SER A 71 5.99 1.11 -6.38
N ARG A 72 7.13 0.57 -6.84
CA ARG A 72 8.28 0.26 -6.00
C ARG A 72 9.13 1.49 -5.66
N VAL A 73 9.44 2.30 -6.66
CA VAL A 73 10.40 3.40 -6.52
C VAL A 73 9.71 4.70 -6.12
N LEU A 74 8.68 5.12 -6.87
CA LEU A 74 8.03 6.40 -6.62
C LEU A 74 7.22 6.41 -5.31
N HIS A 75 6.40 5.37 -5.10
CA HIS A 75 5.52 5.33 -3.92
C HIS A 75 6.17 4.73 -2.68
N ARG A 76 6.99 3.67 -2.85
CA ARG A 76 7.59 2.95 -1.71
C ARG A 76 9.06 3.25 -1.46
N TYR A 77 9.70 4.10 -2.25
CA TYR A 77 11.11 4.51 -2.09
C TYR A 77 12.13 3.36 -2.14
N GLN A 78 11.80 2.25 -2.81
CA GLN A 78 12.67 1.08 -2.95
C GLN A 78 13.69 1.27 -4.10
N GLY A 79 14.47 2.35 -4.06
CA GLY A 79 15.40 2.69 -5.15
C GLY A 79 16.54 1.70 -5.25
N ARG A 80 17.24 1.41 -4.15
CA ARG A 80 18.44 0.57 -4.12
C ARG A 80 18.19 -0.84 -4.69
N ASP A 81 17.14 -1.49 -4.25
CA ASP A 81 16.83 -2.87 -4.63
C ASP A 81 16.32 -3.01 -6.08
N ASN A 82 15.87 -1.88 -6.67
CA ASN A 82 15.34 -1.85 -8.03
C ASN A 82 16.26 -1.15 -9.04
N LEU A 83 17.48 -0.78 -8.64
CA LEU A 83 18.39 -0.02 -9.52
C LEU A 83 18.79 -0.79 -10.79
N GLU A 84 19.10 -2.08 -10.65
CA GLU A 84 19.43 -2.94 -11.80
C GLU A 84 18.24 -3.08 -12.75
N ASP A 85 17.03 -3.26 -12.22
CA ASP A 85 15.80 -3.37 -12.99
C ASP A 85 15.48 -2.06 -13.72
N CYS A 86 15.66 -0.90 -13.08
CA CYS A 86 15.48 0.42 -13.72
C CYS A 86 16.48 0.64 -14.87
N VAL A 87 17.76 0.30 -14.68
CA VAL A 87 18.79 0.40 -15.71
C VAL A 87 18.47 -0.53 -16.89
N ALA A 88 18.15 -1.82 -16.59
CA ALA A 88 17.80 -2.80 -17.61
C ALA A 88 16.54 -2.39 -18.40
N LEU A 89 15.55 -1.82 -17.73
CA LEU A 89 14.33 -1.32 -18.37
C LEU A 89 14.62 -0.11 -19.28
N LEU A 90 15.46 0.83 -18.85
CA LEU A 90 15.88 1.96 -19.66
C LEU A 90 16.61 1.49 -20.92
N GLU A 91 17.58 0.58 -20.79
CA GLU A 91 18.30 -0.01 -21.93
C GLU A 91 17.35 -0.77 -22.86
N PHE A 92 16.41 -1.54 -22.32
CA PHE A 92 15.41 -2.26 -23.11
C PHE A 92 14.51 -1.30 -23.90
N SER A 93 14.05 -0.23 -23.27
CA SER A 93 13.19 0.78 -23.90
C SER A 93 13.90 1.58 -25.00
N HIS A 94 15.23 1.68 -24.97
CA HIS A 94 16.04 2.39 -25.98
C HIS A 94 16.53 1.51 -27.13
N ARG A 95 16.24 0.20 -27.15
CA ARG A 95 16.61 -0.69 -28.27
C ARG A 95 15.88 -0.26 -29.55
N PRO A 96 16.50 -0.50 -30.73
CA PRO A 96 15.82 -0.33 -32.01
C PRO A 96 14.48 -1.10 -32.00
N GLY A 97 13.40 -0.44 -32.38
CA GLY A 97 12.03 -0.99 -32.32
C GLY A 97 11.25 -0.68 -31.04
N ASN A 98 11.92 -0.38 -29.93
CA ASN A 98 11.27 0.01 -28.68
C ASN A 98 11.34 1.52 -28.41
N ARG A 99 12.31 2.21 -29.01
CA ARG A 99 12.55 3.64 -28.78
C ARG A 99 11.35 4.53 -29.15
N ASP A 100 10.53 4.10 -30.07
CA ASP A 100 9.32 4.80 -30.50
C ASP A 100 8.09 4.50 -29.60
N CYS A 101 8.23 3.58 -28.64
CA CYS A 101 7.20 3.36 -27.62
C CYS A 101 6.99 4.64 -26.81
N PRO A 102 5.76 5.16 -26.73
CA PRO A 102 5.49 6.38 -25.96
C PRO A 102 5.89 6.26 -24.49
N GLN A 103 5.77 5.06 -23.92
CA GLN A 103 6.12 4.77 -22.53
C GLN A 103 7.63 4.79 -22.28
N SER A 104 8.48 4.71 -23.31
CA SER A 104 9.94 4.82 -23.18
C SER A 104 10.40 6.12 -22.52
N LEU A 105 9.58 7.18 -22.61
CA LEU A 105 9.82 8.46 -21.94
C LEU A 105 9.52 8.39 -20.44
N CYS A 106 8.48 7.67 -20.04
CA CYS A 106 8.16 7.46 -18.62
C CYS A 106 9.26 6.63 -17.91
N VAL A 107 9.89 5.71 -18.63
CA VAL A 107 11.01 4.92 -18.11
C VAL A 107 12.22 5.82 -17.75
N VAL A 108 12.40 6.95 -18.42
CA VAL A 108 13.43 7.95 -18.04
C VAL A 108 13.12 8.53 -16.66
N GLN A 109 11.82 8.77 -16.35
CA GLN A 109 11.40 9.20 -15.02
C GLN A 109 11.72 8.12 -13.98
N ASP A 110 11.37 6.85 -14.24
CA ASP A 110 11.66 5.75 -13.31
C ASP A 110 13.14 5.65 -12.98
N PHE A 111 13.98 5.73 -14.00
CA PHE A 111 15.43 5.73 -13.84
C PHE A 111 15.92 6.93 -13.01
N ALA A 112 15.51 8.15 -13.35
CA ALA A 112 15.92 9.36 -12.65
C ALA A 112 15.46 9.34 -11.20
N ASN A 113 14.20 8.93 -10.95
CA ASN A 113 13.64 8.81 -9.62
C ASN A 113 14.37 7.75 -8.78
N CYS A 114 14.68 6.57 -9.36
CA CYS A 114 15.40 5.50 -8.69
C CYS A 114 16.77 5.98 -8.14
N TYR A 115 17.53 6.70 -8.94
CA TYR A 115 18.78 7.30 -8.50
C TYR A 115 18.58 8.43 -7.47
N GLY A 116 17.53 9.24 -7.64
CA GLY A 116 17.19 10.32 -6.71
C GLY A 116 16.84 9.79 -5.33
N VAL A 117 15.99 8.75 -5.26
CA VAL A 117 15.60 8.10 -4.02
C VAL A 117 16.78 7.40 -3.33
N THR A 118 17.65 6.74 -4.11
CA THR A 118 18.76 5.96 -3.56
C THR A 118 19.85 6.87 -2.96
N ASP A 119 20.33 7.85 -3.70
CA ASP A 119 21.52 8.65 -3.33
C ASP A 119 21.30 10.16 -3.44
N GLY A 120 20.31 10.64 -4.25
CA GLY A 120 20.09 12.07 -4.46
C GLY A 120 21.27 12.75 -5.17
N PRO A 121 22.10 13.54 -4.44
CA PRO A 121 23.20 14.32 -5.01
C PRO A 121 24.24 13.52 -5.79
N GLY A 122 24.48 12.27 -5.42
CA GLY A 122 25.53 11.44 -6.01
C GLY A 122 25.33 11.14 -7.48
N TYR A 123 24.09 11.14 -7.95
CA TYR A 123 23.73 10.86 -9.35
C TYR A 123 23.01 12.03 -10.04
N ALA A 124 23.14 13.23 -9.49
CA ALA A 124 22.48 14.41 -10.05
C ALA A 124 22.88 14.65 -11.51
N GLN A 125 24.13 14.41 -11.89
CA GLN A 125 24.62 14.65 -13.25
C GLN A 125 24.04 13.63 -14.27
N GLU A 126 23.96 12.36 -13.89
CA GLU A 126 23.34 11.31 -14.70
C GLU A 126 21.85 11.60 -14.92
N ARG A 127 21.14 11.99 -13.86
CA ARG A 127 19.72 12.41 -13.92
C ARG A 127 19.51 13.63 -14.81
N LEU A 128 20.37 14.63 -14.72
CA LEU A 128 20.33 15.83 -15.59
C LEU A 128 20.51 15.46 -17.06
N SER A 129 21.43 14.54 -17.38
CA SER A 129 21.72 14.13 -18.75
C SER A 129 20.53 13.42 -19.39
N VAL A 130 19.95 12.42 -18.72
CA VAL A 130 18.83 11.63 -19.29
C VAL A 130 17.54 12.44 -19.40
N THR A 131 17.27 13.32 -18.43
CA THR A 131 16.09 14.19 -18.47
C THR A 131 16.21 15.27 -19.55
N GLU A 132 17.40 15.79 -19.83
CA GLU A 132 17.65 16.72 -20.92
C GLU A 132 17.39 16.07 -22.28
N GLU A 133 17.88 14.85 -22.50
CA GLU A 133 17.61 14.11 -23.74
C GLU A 133 16.11 13.87 -23.93
N ALA A 134 15.41 13.46 -22.86
CA ALA A 134 13.97 13.20 -22.91
C ALA A 134 13.17 14.47 -23.22
N LEU A 135 13.46 15.60 -22.55
CA LEU A 135 12.81 16.88 -22.80
C LEU A 135 13.07 17.43 -24.21
N GLY A 136 14.21 17.10 -24.79
CA GLY A 136 14.50 17.43 -26.19
C GLY A 136 13.65 16.66 -27.24
N ARG A 137 12.91 15.62 -26.80
CA ARG A 137 12.06 14.76 -27.65
C ARG A 137 10.57 15.05 -27.52
N ILE A 138 10.16 15.83 -26.52
CA ILE A 138 8.77 16.11 -26.19
C ILE A 138 8.52 17.62 -26.09
N ASP A 139 7.27 18.00 -26.15
CA ASP A 139 6.79 19.36 -25.94
C ASP A 139 5.78 19.42 -24.78
N PRO A 140 5.36 20.60 -24.32
CA PRO A 140 4.47 20.74 -23.15
C PRO A 140 3.11 20.02 -23.28
N THR A 141 2.66 19.66 -24.50
CA THR A 141 1.40 18.93 -24.68
C THR A 141 1.46 17.47 -24.28
N TRP A 142 2.68 16.91 -24.11
CA TRP A 142 2.85 15.53 -23.67
C TRP A 142 2.45 15.34 -22.20
N PRO A 143 1.74 14.29 -21.83
CA PRO A 143 1.36 14.03 -20.44
C PRO A 143 2.56 13.92 -19.48
N CYS A 144 3.67 13.33 -19.93
CA CYS A 144 4.89 13.13 -19.13
C CYS A 144 5.84 14.34 -19.08
N PHE A 145 5.53 15.45 -19.78
CA PHE A 145 6.38 16.64 -19.79
C PHE A 145 6.63 17.18 -18.38
N GLU A 146 5.57 17.29 -17.57
CA GLU A 146 5.69 17.76 -16.20
C GLU A 146 6.50 16.80 -15.33
N CYS A 147 6.28 15.49 -15.44
CA CYS A 147 7.01 14.49 -14.66
C CYS A 147 8.52 14.55 -14.94
N ILE A 148 8.92 14.59 -16.21
CA ILE A 148 10.35 14.69 -16.59
C ILE A 148 10.94 16.04 -16.17
N SER A 149 10.17 17.11 -16.27
CA SER A 149 10.61 18.44 -15.81
C SER A 149 10.83 18.48 -14.29
N LEU A 150 9.98 17.83 -13.52
CA LEU A 150 10.15 17.72 -12.07
C LEU A 150 11.41 16.91 -11.70
N GLU A 151 11.68 15.81 -12.38
CA GLU A 151 12.89 15.03 -12.15
C GLU A 151 14.16 15.85 -12.45
N ARG A 152 14.13 16.66 -13.52
CA ARG A 152 15.25 17.56 -13.84
C ARG A 152 15.40 18.66 -12.79
N ALA A 153 14.32 19.27 -12.35
CA ALA A 153 14.34 20.28 -11.29
C ALA A 153 14.88 19.70 -9.97
N SER A 154 14.44 18.52 -9.58
CA SER A 154 14.94 17.78 -8.42
C SER A 154 16.44 17.46 -8.55
N ALA A 155 16.90 17.04 -9.72
CA ALA A 155 18.31 16.80 -9.96
C ALA A 155 19.17 18.09 -9.91
N LEU A 156 18.64 19.23 -10.34
CA LEU A 156 19.29 20.55 -10.18
C LEU A 156 19.37 20.93 -8.69
N GLN A 157 18.33 20.69 -7.92
CA GLN A 157 18.31 20.91 -6.48
C GLN A 157 19.38 20.05 -5.78
N ASP A 158 19.43 18.76 -6.08
CA ASP A 158 20.41 17.81 -5.54
C ASP A 158 21.86 18.18 -5.91
N ALA A 159 22.05 18.79 -7.09
CA ALA A 159 23.34 19.34 -7.51
C ALA A 159 23.71 20.66 -6.81
N GLY A 160 22.87 21.17 -5.88
CA GLY A 160 23.07 22.48 -5.23
C GLY A 160 22.77 23.67 -6.12
N ARG A 161 22.19 23.48 -7.31
CA ARG A 161 21.91 24.51 -8.33
C ARG A 161 20.48 25.05 -8.16
N LEU A 162 20.18 25.54 -6.95
CA LEU A 162 18.82 25.93 -6.56
C LEU A 162 18.22 27.03 -7.45
N GLN A 163 19.02 28.07 -7.81
CA GLN A 163 18.51 29.14 -8.68
C GLN A 163 18.24 28.59 -10.10
N ASP A 164 19.10 27.72 -10.62
CA ASP A 164 18.88 27.10 -11.93
C ASP A 164 17.60 26.23 -11.93
N ALA A 165 17.29 25.58 -10.79
CA ALA A 165 16.03 24.83 -10.64
C ALA A 165 14.81 25.75 -10.70
N VAL A 166 14.84 26.90 -10.02
CA VAL A 166 13.77 27.89 -10.07
C VAL A 166 13.59 28.45 -11.48
N ASP A 167 14.68 28.88 -12.14
CA ASP A 167 14.65 29.44 -13.48
C ASP A 167 14.16 28.41 -14.50
N PHE A 168 14.56 27.14 -14.33
CA PHE A 168 14.11 26.04 -15.17
C PHE A 168 12.60 25.81 -15.03
N ILE A 169 12.08 25.74 -13.79
CA ILE A 169 10.64 25.54 -13.55
C ILE A 169 9.84 26.68 -14.18
N ASP A 170 10.29 27.93 -14.03
CA ASP A 170 9.64 29.09 -14.64
C ASP A 170 9.57 28.97 -16.16
N ALA A 171 10.66 28.60 -16.80
CA ALA A 171 10.70 28.38 -18.24
C ALA A 171 9.72 27.25 -18.70
N GLN A 172 9.59 26.18 -17.90
CA GLN A 172 8.63 25.09 -18.21
C GLN A 172 7.16 25.54 -18.04
N LEU A 173 6.86 26.32 -17.02
CA LEU A 173 5.52 26.88 -16.80
C LEU A 173 5.14 27.88 -17.90
N GLU A 174 6.07 28.72 -18.35
CA GLU A 174 5.89 29.62 -19.48
C GLU A 174 5.65 28.84 -20.79
N ALA A 175 6.41 27.78 -21.03
CA ALA A 175 6.24 26.91 -22.19
C ALA A 175 4.89 26.20 -22.21
N ALA A 176 4.43 25.70 -21.04
CA ALA A 176 3.10 25.09 -20.89
C ALA A 176 1.97 26.09 -21.14
N THR A 177 2.12 27.31 -20.63
CA THR A 177 1.16 28.41 -20.86
C THR A 177 1.12 28.80 -22.36
N ALA A 178 2.27 28.91 -23.01
CA ALA A 178 2.35 29.25 -24.44
C ALA A 178 1.77 28.15 -25.33
N ALA A 179 1.75 26.91 -24.88
CA ALA A 179 1.15 25.76 -25.57
C ALA A 179 -0.34 25.56 -25.23
N ASP A 180 -0.96 26.46 -24.46
CA ASP A 180 -2.37 26.40 -24.02
C ASP A 180 -2.72 25.08 -23.32
N VAL A 181 -1.78 24.58 -22.50
CA VAL A 181 -1.96 23.33 -21.76
C VAL A 181 -2.79 23.57 -20.51
N VAL A 182 -4.01 23.03 -20.50
CA VAL A 182 -4.91 23.08 -19.34
C VAL A 182 -4.60 21.90 -18.41
N ARG A 183 -3.68 22.09 -17.48
CA ARG A 183 -3.30 21.11 -16.42
C ARG A 183 -3.05 21.81 -15.11
N SER A 184 -3.17 21.04 -14.01
CA SER A 184 -2.62 21.47 -12.73
C SER A 184 -1.08 21.38 -12.77
N HIS A 185 -0.40 22.38 -12.24
CA HIS A 185 1.05 22.41 -12.09
C HIS A 185 1.46 22.43 -10.61
N ASP A 186 0.62 21.89 -9.74
CA ASP A 186 0.77 21.93 -8.27
C ASP A 186 2.12 21.38 -7.81
N LYS A 187 2.60 20.29 -8.44
CA LYS A 187 3.89 19.69 -8.14
C LYS A 187 5.07 20.60 -8.50
N MET A 188 4.97 21.33 -9.61
CA MET A 188 5.98 22.32 -10.00
C MET A 188 6.02 23.50 -9.03
N PHE A 189 4.85 24.01 -8.61
CA PHE A 189 4.78 25.09 -7.62
C PHE A 189 5.33 24.66 -6.27
N LYS A 190 5.04 23.43 -5.81
CA LYS A 190 5.58 22.85 -4.58
C LYS A 190 7.13 22.78 -4.64
N ASN A 191 7.68 22.21 -5.71
CA ASN A 191 9.13 22.08 -5.88
C ASN A 191 9.83 23.46 -5.97
N LYS A 192 9.26 24.40 -6.74
CA LYS A 192 9.78 25.76 -6.82
C LYS A 192 9.76 26.47 -5.46
N ALA A 193 8.66 26.35 -4.71
CA ALA A 193 8.54 26.94 -3.38
C ALA A 193 9.60 26.40 -2.42
N HIS A 194 9.85 25.09 -2.43
CA HIS A 194 10.91 24.49 -1.64
C HIS A 194 12.30 25.05 -2.01
N CYS A 195 12.63 25.13 -3.31
CA CYS A 195 13.87 25.75 -3.76
C CYS A 195 14.00 27.22 -3.31
N LEU A 196 12.91 28.01 -3.36
CA LEU A 196 12.88 29.39 -2.88
C LEU A 196 13.13 29.49 -1.37
N VAL A 197 12.56 28.57 -0.58
CA VAL A 197 12.83 28.51 0.87
C VAL A 197 14.30 28.23 1.13
N LEU A 198 14.91 27.27 0.42
CA LEU A 198 16.33 26.95 0.54
C LEU A 198 17.25 28.10 0.12
N LEU A 199 16.82 28.95 -0.82
CA LEU A 199 17.51 30.19 -1.24
C LEU A 199 17.32 31.36 -0.26
N GLY A 200 16.54 31.18 0.81
CA GLY A 200 16.18 32.26 1.75
C GLY A 200 15.14 33.26 1.21
N ARG A 201 14.46 32.93 0.09
CA ARG A 201 13.40 33.72 -0.56
C ARG A 201 12.01 33.26 -0.12
N SER A 202 11.84 33.07 1.18
CA SER A 202 10.66 32.42 1.76
C SER A 202 9.36 33.23 1.55
N GLU A 203 9.41 34.57 1.51
CA GLU A 203 8.24 35.40 1.20
C GLU A 203 7.72 35.15 -0.23
N GLU A 204 8.62 34.95 -1.19
CA GLU A 204 8.25 34.62 -2.57
C GLU A 204 7.64 33.23 -2.65
N ALA A 205 8.19 32.25 -1.92
CA ALA A 205 7.63 30.90 -1.81
C ALA A 205 6.20 30.93 -1.28
N LEU A 206 5.97 31.67 -0.19
CA LEU A 206 4.65 31.82 0.41
C LEU A 206 3.65 32.51 -0.54
N ALA A 207 4.08 33.57 -1.23
CA ALA A 207 3.25 34.27 -2.20
C ALA A 207 2.86 33.34 -3.37
N LEU A 208 3.82 32.55 -3.87
CA LEU A 208 3.58 31.57 -4.94
C LEU A 208 2.52 30.55 -4.54
N LEU A 209 2.69 29.90 -3.37
CA LEU A 209 1.76 28.88 -2.91
C LEU A 209 0.36 29.42 -2.62
N ARG A 210 0.24 30.64 -2.10
CA ARG A 210 -1.06 31.30 -1.88
C ARG A 210 -1.77 31.68 -3.17
N ALA A 211 -1.02 32.02 -4.21
CA ALA A 211 -1.58 32.40 -5.51
C ALA A 211 -2.06 31.21 -6.35
N ALA A 212 -1.50 30.03 -6.12
CA ALA A 212 -1.79 28.83 -6.89
C ALA A 212 -2.19 27.67 -5.94
N PRO A 213 -3.38 27.71 -5.32
CA PRO A 213 -3.86 26.63 -4.46
C PRO A 213 -4.03 25.33 -5.27
N PRO A 214 -3.96 24.16 -4.62
CA PRO A 214 -4.09 22.88 -5.32
C PRO A 214 -5.43 22.76 -6.03
N SER A 215 -5.41 22.20 -7.24
CA SER A 215 -6.62 21.96 -8.01
C SER A 215 -7.40 20.75 -7.47
N SER A 216 -8.68 20.65 -7.81
CA SER A 216 -9.48 19.44 -7.51
C SER A 216 -8.93 18.19 -8.19
N ALA A 217 -8.15 18.33 -9.25
CA ALA A 217 -7.51 17.24 -9.97
C ALA A 217 -6.31 16.63 -9.23
N SER A 218 -5.76 17.31 -8.20
CA SER A 218 -4.59 16.84 -7.44
C SER A 218 -4.90 15.68 -6.49
N GLY A 219 -6.17 15.39 -6.26
CA GLY A 219 -6.61 14.41 -5.29
C GLY A 219 -6.29 14.79 -3.84
N GLN A 220 -6.73 13.96 -2.89
CA GLN A 220 -6.55 14.23 -1.46
C GLN A 220 -5.06 14.24 -1.06
N SER A 221 -4.28 13.27 -1.54
CA SER A 221 -2.85 13.17 -1.25
C SER A 221 -2.07 14.37 -1.77
N GLY A 222 -2.28 14.81 -3.02
CA GLY A 222 -1.65 15.99 -3.57
C GLY A 222 -1.97 17.28 -2.80
N ALA A 223 -3.22 17.41 -2.33
CA ALA A 223 -3.63 18.54 -1.50
C ALA A 223 -2.94 18.55 -0.12
N LEU A 224 -2.71 17.38 0.49
CA LEU A 224 -2.02 17.26 1.77
C LEU A 224 -0.52 17.56 1.63
N GLY A 225 0.17 17.02 0.61
CA GLY A 225 1.56 17.37 0.32
C GLY A 225 1.75 18.88 0.03
N TYR A 226 0.74 19.53 -0.58
CA TYR A 226 0.76 20.98 -0.76
C TYR A 226 0.66 21.73 0.57
N LYS A 227 -0.13 21.24 1.54
CA LYS A 227 -0.18 21.81 2.89
C LYS A 227 1.16 21.68 3.62
N VAL A 228 1.90 20.59 3.42
CA VAL A 228 3.26 20.46 3.99
C VAL A 228 4.17 21.54 3.43
N ALA A 229 4.19 21.77 2.11
CA ALA A 229 4.99 22.84 1.49
C ALA A 229 4.57 24.25 1.96
N LEU A 230 3.26 24.48 2.11
CA LEU A 230 2.75 25.75 2.64
C LEU A 230 3.18 25.96 4.09
N ALA A 231 3.14 24.93 4.93
CA ALA A 231 3.61 24.97 6.30
C ALA A 231 5.13 25.23 6.37
N GLU A 232 5.92 24.65 5.45
CA GLU A 232 7.34 24.94 5.33
C GLU A 232 7.59 26.43 5.04
N ALA A 233 6.92 27.00 4.03
CA ALA A 233 7.04 28.41 3.67
C ALA A 233 6.60 29.33 4.82
N LEU A 234 5.48 29.03 5.49
CA LEU A 234 5.00 29.77 6.66
C LEU A 234 6.02 29.76 7.81
N ALA A 235 6.59 28.60 8.13
CA ALA A 235 7.62 28.50 9.17
C ALA A 235 8.87 29.31 8.80
N ALA A 236 9.26 29.30 7.53
CA ALA A 236 10.45 30.00 7.03
C ALA A 236 10.30 31.53 7.01
N VAL A 237 9.09 32.08 6.85
CA VAL A 237 8.82 33.52 6.94
C VAL A 237 8.58 34.01 8.39
N GLY A 238 8.74 33.11 9.39
CA GLY A 238 8.54 33.47 10.80
C GLY A 238 7.08 33.49 11.25
N GLN A 239 6.20 32.72 10.59
CA GLN A 239 4.80 32.49 10.96
C GLN A 239 4.58 31.05 11.49
N PRO A 240 5.30 30.60 12.54
CA PRO A 240 5.28 29.21 12.96
C PRO A 240 3.93 28.75 13.55
N LYS A 241 3.09 29.65 14.07
CA LYS A 241 1.74 29.31 14.55
C LYS A 241 0.82 28.95 13.40
N ASP A 242 0.87 29.71 12.32
CA ASP A 242 0.07 29.43 11.12
C ASP A 242 0.58 28.16 10.43
N ALA A 243 1.90 27.95 10.43
CA ALA A 243 2.51 26.72 9.96
C ALA A 243 2.02 25.48 10.73
N ALA A 244 1.97 25.55 12.07
CA ALA A 244 1.48 24.46 12.92
C ALA A 244 -0.02 24.14 12.68
N LEU A 245 -0.83 25.14 12.38
CA LEU A 245 -2.24 24.97 12.03
C LEU A 245 -2.45 24.40 10.61
N THR A 246 -1.48 24.60 9.73
CA THR A 246 -1.54 24.18 8.33
C THR A 246 -0.99 22.78 8.12
N LEU A 247 0.00 22.36 8.95
CA LEU A 247 0.68 21.08 8.82
C LEU A 247 -0.30 19.93 9.09
N PRO A 248 -0.49 19.00 8.13
CA PRO A 248 -1.35 17.82 8.33
C PRO A 248 -0.73 16.83 9.32
N ALA A 249 -1.54 15.89 9.84
CA ALA A 249 -1.02 14.80 10.64
C ALA A 249 -0.17 13.85 9.77
N LEU A 250 0.82 13.19 10.39
CA LEU A 250 1.73 12.28 9.66
C LEU A 250 0.97 11.12 9.00
N GLU A 251 -0.08 10.65 9.64
CA GLU A 251 -0.90 9.52 9.19
C GLU A 251 -1.78 9.85 7.97
N GLU A 252 -1.93 11.14 7.64
CA GLU A 252 -2.74 11.61 6.52
C GLU A 252 -1.93 11.82 5.25
N ILE A 253 -0.60 12.00 5.35
CA ILE A 253 0.28 12.32 4.22
C ILE A 253 0.87 11.07 3.57
N ASP A 254 1.28 11.21 2.30
CA ASP A 254 2.05 10.18 1.62
C ASP A 254 3.44 10.00 2.24
N ASP A 255 3.96 8.80 2.10
CA ASP A 255 5.30 8.44 2.53
C ASP A 255 6.37 9.36 1.93
N SER A 256 6.13 9.82 0.70
CA SER A 256 6.99 10.75 -0.03
C SER A 256 7.16 12.12 0.65
N ASP A 257 6.16 12.59 1.38
CA ASP A 257 6.18 13.88 2.04
C ASP A 257 6.74 13.81 3.48
N GLY A 258 7.04 12.61 3.99
CA GLY A 258 7.48 12.39 5.37
C GLY A 258 8.77 13.12 5.76
N ARG A 259 9.74 13.22 4.85
CA ARG A 259 10.99 13.97 5.06
C ARG A 259 10.72 15.47 5.24
N ASP A 260 9.94 16.05 4.34
CA ASP A 260 9.62 17.47 4.35
C ASP A 260 8.73 17.82 5.55
N TRP A 261 7.81 16.92 5.90
CA TRP A 261 7.01 17.01 7.14
C TRP A 261 7.90 17.09 8.38
N LEU A 262 8.89 16.20 8.51
CA LEU A 262 9.80 16.16 9.66
C LEU A 262 10.68 17.42 9.73
N ALA A 263 11.08 17.98 8.60
CA ALA A 263 11.82 19.23 8.53
C ALA A 263 10.98 20.44 9.06
N VAL A 264 9.69 20.48 8.72
CA VAL A 264 8.75 21.47 9.27
C VAL A 264 8.58 21.28 10.77
N VAL A 265 8.35 20.03 11.23
CA VAL A 265 8.23 19.69 12.65
C VAL A 265 9.44 20.18 13.44
N GLU A 266 10.66 19.94 12.97
CA GLU A 266 11.88 20.41 13.63
C GLU A 266 11.90 21.92 13.80
N ARG A 267 11.53 22.68 12.76
CA ARG A 267 11.42 24.15 12.82
C ARG A 267 10.36 24.62 13.82
N LEU A 268 9.20 23.94 13.86
CA LEU A 268 8.11 24.28 14.77
C LEU A 268 8.46 24.01 16.24
N VAL A 269 9.17 22.90 16.50
CA VAL A 269 9.72 22.61 17.84
C VAL A 269 10.73 23.65 18.25
N ALA A 270 11.67 24.02 17.37
CA ALA A 270 12.64 25.07 17.64
C ALA A 270 11.97 26.45 17.92
N ALA A 271 10.86 26.75 17.25
CA ALA A 271 10.05 27.96 17.47
C ALA A 271 9.10 27.86 18.68
N GLN A 272 9.09 26.74 19.41
CA GLN A 272 8.18 26.48 20.56
C GLN A 272 6.68 26.57 20.19
N CYS A 273 6.34 26.23 18.97
CA CYS A 273 4.97 26.17 18.46
C CYS A 273 4.43 24.73 18.34
N LEU A 274 5.29 23.75 18.59
CA LEU A 274 4.95 22.32 18.68
C LEU A 274 5.72 21.71 19.86
N ASP A 275 5.00 20.96 20.70
CA ASP A 275 5.61 20.28 21.85
C ASP A 275 6.43 19.07 21.39
N ASN A 276 7.70 19.02 21.79
CA ASN A 276 8.59 17.90 21.49
C ASN A 276 8.33 16.72 22.44
N THR A 277 7.21 16.01 22.24
CA THR A 277 6.76 14.91 23.09
C THR A 277 7.39 13.56 22.69
N THR A 278 7.26 12.54 23.56
CA THR A 278 7.59 11.15 23.25
C THR A 278 6.79 10.64 22.04
N ALA A 279 5.52 11.03 21.90
CA ALA A 279 4.71 10.67 20.75
C ALA A 279 5.28 11.22 19.43
N LEU A 280 5.70 12.50 19.44
CA LEU A 280 6.40 13.11 18.30
C LEU A 280 7.72 12.39 17.99
N GLY A 281 8.45 11.96 19.02
CA GLY A 281 9.66 11.15 18.87
C GLY A 281 9.42 9.83 18.17
N ARG A 282 8.31 9.15 18.47
CA ARG A 282 7.89 7.91 17.78
C ARG A 282 7.52 8.18 16.33
N GLN A 283 6.80 9.26 16.03
CA GLN A 283 6.49 9.66 14.64
C GLN A 283 7.77 9.95 13.84
N ALA A 284 8.73 10.68 14.43
CA ALA A 284 10.03 10.92 13.81
C ALA A 284 10.80 9.60 13.56
N ALA A 285 10.78 8.67 14.52
CA ALA A 285 11.40 7.35 14.35
C ALA A 285 10.70 6.53 13.25
N ALA A 286 9.39 6.61 13.11
CA ALA A 286 8.64 5.95 12.04
C ALA A 286 9.03 6.47 10.65
N VAL A 287 9.22 7.79 10.49
CA VAL A 287 9.72 8.39 9.24
C VAL A 287 11.12 7.88 8.91
N VAL A 288 12.04 7.87 9.89
CA VAL A 288 13.40 7.35 9.71
C VAL A 288 13.38 5.88 9.29
N HIS A 289 12.62 5.06 10.01
CA HIS A 289 12.52 3.62 9.74
C HIS A 289 12.00 3.32 8.33
N ARG A 290 11.02 4.10 7.87
CA ARG A 290 10.46 3.94 6.52
C ARG A 290 11.51 4.10 5.42
N PHE A 291 12.31 5.16 5.47
CA PHE A 291 13.38 5.38 4.50
C PHE A 291 14.52 4.34 4.64
N GLU A 292 14.88 4.00 5.87
CA GLU A 292 15.87 2.97 6.16
C GLU A 292 15.45 1.61 5.58
N ALA A 293 14.23 1.16 5.87
CA ALA A 293 13.70 -0.13 5.41
C ALA A 293 13.64 -0.25 3.89
N ASN A 294 13.47 0.87 3.19
CA ASN A 294 13.38 0.93 1.73
C ASN A 294 14.73 1.27 1.05
N GLY A 295 15.82 1.36 1.80
CA GLY A 295 17.16 1.62 1.24
C GLY A 295 17.35 3.02 0.65
N ALA A 296 16.52 4.00 1.04
CA ALA A 296 16.62 5.41 0.62
C ALA A 296 17.70 6.13 1.45
N LEU A 297 18.97 5.92 1.10
CA LEU A 297 20.13 6.30 1.91
C LEU A 297 20.20 7.79 2.26
N TRP A 298 19.95 8.66 1.27
CA TRP A 298 19.98 10.11 1.49
C TRP A 298 18.90 10.54 2.49
N SER A 299 17.64 10.15 2.25
CA SER A 299 16.52 10.47 3.12
C SER A 299 16.67 9.86 4.52
N THR A 300 17.24 8.65 4.61
CA THR A 300 17.58 8.02 5.91
C THR A 300 18.56 8.88 6.70
N ALA A 301 19.64 9.35 6.06
CA ALA A 301 20.65 10.16 6.73
C ALA A 301 20.08 11.50 7.22
N GLU A 302 19.35 12.22 6.37
CA GLU A 302 18.74 13.51 6.74
C GLU A 302 17.71 13.38 7.85
N THR A 303 16.77 12.45 7.72
CA THR A 303 15.70 12.26 8.72
C THR A 303 16.24 11.74 10.05
N ALA A 304 17.26 10.87 10.02
CA ALA A 304 17.94 10.43 11.23
C ALA A 304 18.65 11.58 11.96
N LEU A 305 19.24 12.55 11.25
CA LEU A 305 19.83 13.73 11.86
C LEU A 305 18.77 14.66 12.46
N MET A 306 17.64 14.87 11.78
CA MET A 306 16.50 15.64 12.31
C MET A 306 15.95 14.99 13.59
N ALA A 307 15.69 13.67 13.55
CA ALA A 307 15.23 12.92 14.70
C ALA A 307 16.25 12.94 15.87
N ALA A 308 17.56 12.90 15.57
CA ALA A 308 18.62 13.01 16.57
C ALA A 308 18.64 14.37 17.27
N ARG A 309 18.41 15.47 16.52
CA ARG A 309 18.31 16.81 17.11
C ARG A 309 17.04 16.96 17.97
N LEU A 310 15.91 16.41 17.52
CA LEU A 310 14.69 16.33 18.34
C LEU A 310 14.93 15.54 19.64
N ALA A 311 15.63 14.41 19.56
CA ALA A 311 16.00 13.61 20.74
C ALA A 311 16.93 14.40 21.68
N ALA A 312 17.94 15.10 21.16
CA ALA A 312 18.84 15.93 21.96
C ALA A 312 18.07 17.02 22.72
N HIS A 313 17.12 17.69 22.09
CA HIS A 313 16.26 18.70 22.74
C HIS A 313 15.35 18.11 23.83
N ARG A 314 15.04 16.80 23.80
CA ARG A 314 14.36 16.08 24.88
C ARG A 314 15.33 15.59 25.98
N GLY A 315 16.63 15.80 25.84
CA GLY A 315 17.65 15.32 26.77
C GLY A 315 18.04 13.83 26.55
N LEU A 316 17.71 13.25 25.38
CA LEU A 316 17.90 11.83 25.08
C LEU A 316 19.20 11.61 24.29
N ARG A 317 20.32 11.73 24.98
CA ARG A 317 21.65 11.69 24.36
C ARG A 317 21.97 10.36 23.68
N HIS A 318 21.70 9.23 24.35
CA HIS A 318 22.01 7.90 23.79
C HIS A 318 21.14 7.56 22.58
N GLN A 319 19.86 7.94 22.61
CA GLN A 319 18.97 7.78 21.46
C GLN A 319 19.47 8.62 20.28
N GLY A 320 19.81 9.89 20.52
CA GLY A 320 20.38 10.76 19.49
C GLY A 320 21.69 10.20 18.91
N GLN A 321 22.56 9.62 19.74
CA GLN A 321 23.80 8.95 19.28
C GLN A 321 23.51 7.75 18.38
N THR A 322 22.48 6.94 18.69
CA THR A 322 22.05 5.80 17.85
C THR A 322 21.61 6.30 16.46
N LEU A 323 20.81 7.39 16.41
CA LEU A 323 20.36 8.00 15.16
C LEU A 323 21.53 8.61 14.35
N VAL A 324 22.48 9.27 14.99
CA VAL A 324 23.71 9.78 14.33
C VAL A 324 24.56 8.62 13.78
N GLN A 325 24.62 7.48 14.47
CA GLN A 325 25.30 6.30 13.95
C GLN A 325 24.62 5.77 12.69
N LEU A 326 23.27 5.71 12.66
CA LEU A 326 22.50 5.33 11.49
C LEU A 326 22.77 6.31 10.33
N ALA A 327 22.67 7.63 10.58
CA ALA A 327 22.98 8.65 9.57
C ALA A 327 24.41 8.52 9.03
N THR A 328 25.38 8.23 9.90
CA THR A 328 26.78 8.03 9.50
C THR A 328 26.93 6.78 8.62
N GLN A 329 26.22 5.71 8.92
CA GLN A 329 26.24 4.49 8.11
C GLN A 329 25.66 4.76 6.72
N ALA A 330 24.44 5.32 6.65
CA ALA A 330 23.81 5.68 5.37
C ALA A 330 24.70 6.62 4.54
N ARG A 331 25.28 7.66 5.18
CA ARG A 331 26.23 8.59 4.55
C ARG A 331 27.44 7.89 3.92
N ASN A 332 27.98 6.88 4.58
CA ASN A 332 29.19 6.19 4.09
C ASN A 332 28.94 5.32 2.85
N GLU A 333 27.69 5.02 2.54
CA GLU A 333 27.26 4.29 1.35
C GLU A 333 26.91 5.24 0.17
N LEU A 334 26.80 6.56 0.41
CA LEU A 334 26.49 7.56 -0.62
C LEU A 334 27.71 7.88 -1.51
N LYS A 335 27.45 8.12 -2.79
CA LYS A 335 28.47 8.54 -3.78
C LYS A 335 28.97 9.97 -3.52
N ALA A 336 28.08 10.88 -3.06
CA ALA A 336 28.42 12.26 -2.76
C ALA A 336 28.05 12.67 -1.32
N PRO A 337 28.68 12.06 -0.29
CA PRO A 337 28.27 12.19 1.10
C PRO A 337 28.58 13.54 1.75
N HIS A 338 29.46 14.36 1.13
CA HIS A 338 29.97 15.61 1.73
C HIS A 338 28.90 16.67 2.03
N HIS A 339 27.73 16.61 1.38
CA HIS A 339 26.61 17.50 1.66
C HIS A 339 26.01 17.30 3.07
N LEU A 340 26.27 16.16 3.70
CA LEU A 340 25.78 15.82 5.05
C LEU A 340 26.79 16.14 6.17
N ASP A 341 28.05 16.47 5.82
CA ASP A 341 29.15 16.58 6.79
C ASP A 341 28.91 17.67 7.82
N GLU A 342 28.41 18.83 7.39
CA GLU A 342 28.11 19.93 8.29
C GLU A 342 26.96 19.59 9.26
N ALA A 343 25.86 19.03 8.76
CA ALA A 343 24.71 18.64 9.57
C ALA A 343 25.10 17.55 10.59
N LEU A 344 25.94 16.59 10.20
CA LEU A 344 26.51 15.57 11.10
C LEU A 344 27.36 16.21 12.20
N ALA A 345 28.24 17.13 11.86
CA ALA A 345 29.13 17.80 12.84
C ALA A 345 28.31 18.63 13.84
N GLN A 346 27.33 19.41 13.36
CA GLN A 346 26.44 20.20 14.20
C GLN A 346 25.63 19.32 15.15
N THR A 347 25.04 18.24 14.63
CA THR A 347 24.23 17.30 15.45
C THR A 347 25.08 16.60 16.52
N ARG A 348 26.32 16.18 16.19
CA ARG A 348 27.26 15.60 17.17
C ARG A 348 27.60 16.59 18.27
N THR A 349 27.89 17.85 17.92
CA THR A 349 28.17 18.91 18.89
C THR A 349 26.99 19.14 19.83
N LEU A 350 25.75 19.16 19.30
CA LEU A 350 24.54 19.30 20.10
C LEU A 350 24.40 18.13 21.09
N LEU A 351 24.63 16.90 20.66
CA LEU A 351 24.57 15.72 21.53
C LEU A 351 25.67 15.69 22.60
N GLU A 352 26.86 16.19 22.28
CA GLU A 352 27.95 16.31 23.28
C GLU A 352 27.57 17.31 24.39
N GLN A 353 26.84 18.35 24.06
CA GLN A 353 26.33 19.34 25.00
C GLN A 353 25.08 18.86 25.76
N THR A 354 24.39 17.83 25.28
CA THR A 354 23.21 17.25 25.94
C THR A 354 23.64 16.51 27.20
N PRO A 355 23.10 16.86 28.39
CA PRO A 355 23.47 16.19 29.64
C PRO A 355 23.17 14.68 29.59
N LEU A 356 24.05 13.88 30.18
CA LEU A 356 23.72 12.47 30.42
C LEU A 356 22.64 12.37 31.50
N VAL A 357 21.65 11.49 31.28
CA VAL A 357 20.68 11.14 32.32
C VAL A 357 21.44 10.52 33.50
N SER A 358 21.26 11.10 34.69
CA SER A 358 21.86 10.56 35.89
C SER A 358 21.10 9.30 36.34
N MET A 359 21.84 8.22 36.54
CA MET A 359 21.28 7.00 37.14
C MET A 359 20.97 7.28 38.62
N ASP A 360 19.79 6.89 39.09
CA ASP A 360 19.43 7.00 40.51
C ASP A 360 20.47 6.29 41.39
N ALA A 361 20.82 6.91 42.51
CA ALA A 361 21.77 6.32 43.46
C ALA A 361 21.36 4.95 44.02
N GLY A 362 20.08 4.62 43.95
CA GLY A 362 19.53 3.30 44.29
C GLY A 362 19.85 2.20 43.26
N ILE A 363 20.24 2.55 42.05
CA ILE A 363 20.62 1.60 40.99
C ILE A 363 22.09 1.25 41.12
N THR A 364 22.39 0.25 41.95
CA THR A 364 23.77 -0.15 42.28
C THR A 364 24.31 -1.28 41.41
N GLY A 365 23.43 -1.96 40.62
CA GLY A 365 23.82 -3.09 39.76
C GLY A 365 22.87 -3.21 38.54
N PRO A 366 23.23 -4.02 37.53
CA PRO A 366 22.44 -4.19 36.34
C PRO A 366 21.04 -4.77 36.61
N ASP A 367 20.88 -5.64 37.63
CA ASP A 367 19.59 -6.24 38.00
C ASP A 367 18.55 -5.25 38.50
N ALA A 368 18.99 -4.08 38.94
CA ALA A 368 18.11 -3.01 39.35
C ALA A 368 17.43 -2.29 38.14
N LEU A 369 17.92 -2.52 36.91
CA LEU A 369 17.29 -2.06 35.67
C LEU A 369 16.45 -3.21 35.08
N ASN A 370 15.17 -3.17 35.34
CA ASN A 370 14.20 -4.16 34.85
C ASN A 370 12.86 -3.52 34.48
N SER A 371 11.89 -4.28 34.02
CA SER A 371 10.58 -3.79 33.58
C SER A 371 9.80 -3.00 34.64
N GLU A 372 10.09 -3.19 35.94
CA GLU A 372 9.42 -2.49 37.04
C GLU A 372 10.09 -1.16 37.37
N THR A 373 11.41 -1.07 37.20
CA THR A 373 12.24 0.09 37.55
C THR A 373 12.50 1.03 36.37
N LEU A 374 12.33 0.55 35.13
CA LEU A 374 12.44 1.40 33.96
C LEU A 374 11.28 2.42 33.90
N PRO A 375 11.53 3.64 33.42
CA PRO A 375 10.49 4.60 33.17
C PRO A 375 9.41 4.02 32.23
N LYS A 376 8.13 4.41 32.46
CA LYS A 376 7.03 4.00 31.58
C LYS A 376 7.11 4.65 30.19
N ALA A 377 7.79 5.79 30.08
CA ALA A 377 8.03 6.47 28.81
C ALA A 377 9.20 5.77 28.10
N ASP A 378 8.95 5.23 26.93
CA ASP A 378 9.91 4.46 26.12
C ASP A 378 11.23 5.20 25.88
N ASP A 379 11.15 6.50 25.57
CA ASP A 379 12.32 7.35 25.37
C ASP A 379 13.22 7.41 26.62
N ALA A 380 12.63 7.63 27.79
CA ALA A 380 13.40 7.71 29.04
C ALA A 380 13.96 6.34 29.43
N ALA A 381 13.22 5.25 29.16
CA ALA A 381 13.69 3.89 29.36
C ALA A 381 14.90 3.57 28.47
N LEU A 382 14.82 3.94 27.17
CA LEU A 382 15.90 3.74 26.20
C LEU A 382 17.17 4.51 26.61
N GLU A 383 17.01 5.74 27.07
CA GLU A 383 18.13 6.56 27.51
C GLU A 383 18.79 5.96 28.75
N LEU A 384 17.98 5.54 29.73
CA LEU A 384 18.49 4.91 30.95
C LEU A 384 19.18 3.57 30.67
N LEU A 385 18.63 2.75 29.75
CA LEU A 385 19.27 1.54 29.26
C LEU A 385 20.59 1.83 28.54
N GLY A 386 20.69 2.91 27.79
CA GLY A 386 21.93 3.37 27.17
C GLY A 386 23.03 3.65 28.20
N VAL A 387 22.68 4.37 29.28
CA VAL A 387 23.58 4.59 30.42
C VAL A 387 23.95 3.26 31.11
N GLY A 388 22.97 2.36 31.32
CA GLY A 388 23.16 1.04 31.92
C GLY A 388 24.12 0.18 31.10
N CYS A 389 23.91 0.04 29.81
CA CYS A 389 24.79 -0.71 28.90
C CYS A 389 26.24 -0.14 28.90
N SER A 390 26.38 1.19 29.00
CA SER A 390 27.71 1.81 29.07
C SER A 390 28.43 1.51 30.41
N ARG A 391 27.67 1.39 31.49
CA ARG A 391 28.22 1.10 32.85
C ARG A 391 28.48 -0.38 33.08
N TRP A 392 27.66 -1.24 32.50
CA TRP A 392 27.75 -2.70 32.59
C TRP A 392 27.74 -3.33 31.18
N PRO A 393 28.84 -3.21 30.42
CA PRO A 393 28.88 -3.59 29.01
C PRO A 393 28.76 -5.11 28.77
N ASP A 394 28.99 -5.91 29.79
CA ASP A 394 28.97 -7.38 29.73
C ASP A 394 27.62 -7.99 30.15
N ASP A 395 26.63 -7.17 30.49
CA ASP A 395 25.31 -7.65 30.88
C ASP A 395 24.40 -7.90 29.67
N ALA A 396 24.19 -9.17 29.34
CA ALA A 396 23.39 -9.64 28.22
C ALA A 396 21.94 -9.20 28.33
N ARG A 397 21.35 -9.14 29.51
CA ARG A 397 19.97 -8.77 29.75
C ARG A 397 19.72 -7.29 29.41
N LEU A 398 20.66 -6.39 29.76
CA LEU A 398 20.58 -4.99 29.40
C LEU A 398 20.71 -4.80 27.89
N ALA A 399 21.61 -5.55 27.24
CA ALA A 399 21.72 -5.54 25.76
C ALA A 399 20.43 -5.99 25.10
N ILE A 400 19.78 -7.05 25.62
CA ILE A 400 18.47 -7.52 25.13
C ILE A 400 17.39 -6.48 25.33
N LEU A 401 17.25 -5.92 26.53
CA LEU A 401 16.22 -4.90 26.82
C LEU A 401 16.37 -3.69 25.90
N ARG A 402 17.60 -3.20 25.74
CA ARG A 402 17.89 -2.07 24.86
C ARG A 402 17.62 -2.39 23.39
N GLY A 403 18.09 -3.55 22.91
CA GLY A 403 17.87 -3.99 21.54
C GLY A 403 16.38 -4.18 21.21
N SER A 404 15.62 -4.78 22.13
CA SER A 404 14.18 -4.97 21.99
C SER A 404 13.43 -3.64 21.96
N LEU A 405 13.77 -2.70 22.85
CA LEU A 405 13.14 -1.38 22.89
C LEU A 405 13.48 -0.54 21.64
N LEU A 406 14.73 -0.58 21.16
CA LEU A 406 15.12 0.05 19.89
C LEU A 406 14.30 -0.50 18.72
N SER A 407 14.11 -1.83 18.66
CA SER A 407 13.29 -2.45 17.62
C SER A 407 11.82 -2.03 17.69
N GLN A 408 11.23 -1.97 18.91
CA GLN A 408 9.85 -1.51 19.10
C GLN A 408 9.64 -0.04 18.70
N LEU A 409 10.67 0.79 18.82
CA LEU A 409 10.66 2.19 18.41
C LEU A 409 10.98 2.40 16.92
N GLY A 410 11.11 1.34 16.13
CA GLY A 410 11.45 1.40 14.72
C GLY A 410 12.94 1.71 14.42
N LEU A 411 13.80 1.76 15.42
CA LEU A 411 15.25 1.99 15.28
C LEU A 411 16.01 0.67 15.05
N THR A 412 15.59 -0.09 14.05
CA THR A 412 16.00 -1.48 13.80
C THR A 412 17.49 -1.64 13.52
N SER A 413 18.12 -0.74 12.76
CA SER A 413 19.59 -0.75 12.56
C SER A 413 20.35 -0.46 13.82
N GLY A 414 19.82 0.39 14.70
CA GLY A 414 20.38 0.63 16.03
C GLY A 414 20.31 -0.61 16.92
N ALA A 415 19.14 -1.30 16.89
CA ALA A 415 18.95 -2.56 17.59
C ALA A 415 19.94 -3.63 17.11
N ARG A 416 19.99 -3.87 15.80
CA ARG A 416 20.91 -4.80 15.16
C ARG A 416 22.35 -4.52 15.57
N ARG A 417 22.84 -3.30 15.37
CA ARG A 417 24.22 -2.91 15.69
C ARG A 417 24.56 -3.10 17.17
N SER A 418 23.64 -2.69 18.07
CA SER A 418 23.85 -2.86 19.52
C SER A 418 24.01 -4.33 19.90
N LEU A 419 23.17 -5.22 19.34
CA LEU A 419 23.20 -6.66 19.60
C LEU A 419 24.41 -7.34 18.94
N GLU A 420 24.76 -6.98 17.70
CA GLU A 420 25.96 -7.48 17.00
C GLU A 420 27.25 -7.10 17.75
N THR A 421 27.34 -5.84 18.22
CA THR A 421 28.51 -5.38 19.01
C THR A 421 28.64 -6.17 20.29
N PHE A 422 27.53 -6.48 20.98
CA PHE A 422 27.54 -7.31 22.16
C PHE A 422 28.01 -8.75 21.85
N LEU A 423 27.49 -9.36 20.76
CA LEU A 423 27.85 -10.71 20.33
C LEU A 423 29.30 -10.83 19.82
N GLN A 424 29.89 -9.76 19.32
CA GLN A 424 31.32 -9.74 18.99
C GLN A 424 32.19 -9.89 20.23
N ALA A 425 31.77 -9.25 21.36
CA ALA A 425 32.48 -9.37 22.64
C ALA A 425 32.13 -10.68 23.41
N HIS A 426 30.90 -11.17 23.25
CA HIS A 426 30.33 -12.31 23.94
C HIS A 426 29.73 -13.33 22.96
N PRO A 427 30.54 -14.08 22.21
CA PRO A 427 30.06 -14.98 21.15
C PRO A 427 29.06 -16.05 21.61
N ASP A 428 29.13 -16.46 22.87
CA ASP A 428 28.30 -17.53 23.45
C ASP A 428 26.96 -17.02 24.03
N ALA A 429 26.66 -15.72 23.89
CA ALA A 429 25.43 -15.13 24.43
C ALA A 429 24.20 -15.49 23.57
N ARG A 430 23.72 -16.72 23.71
CA ARG A 430 22.63 -17.32 22.89
C ARG A 430 21.32 -16.51 22.95
N ASP A 431 20.96 -15.98 24.13
CA ASP A 431 19.73 -15.17 24.25
C ASP A 431 19.82 -13.86 23.48
N VAL A 432 21.01 -13.25 23.39
CA VAL A 432 21.25 -12.07 22.56
C VAL A 432 21.15 -12.43 21.07
N ALA A 433 21.72 -13.56 20.65
CA ALA A 433 21.62 -14.08 19.28
C ALA A 433 20.16 -14.36 18.88
N LYS A 434 19.34 -14.86 19.81
CA LYS A 434 17.91 -15.06 19.62
C LYS A 434 17.19 -13.74 19.30
N VAL A 435 17.45 -12.69 20.08
CA VAL A 435 16.82 -11.38 19.87
C VAL A 435 17.30 -10.75 18.56
N LEU A 436 18.60 -10.85 18.26
CA LEU A 436 19.13 -10.41 16.97
C LEU A 436 18.49 -11.16 15.79
N GLY A 437 18.33 -12.49 15.92
CA GLY A 437 17.63 -13.29 14.91
C GLY A 437 16.20 -12.85 14.68
N GLY A 438 15.48 -12.47 15.75
CA GLY A 438 14.16 -11.85 15.65
C GLY A 438 14.18 -10.53 14.86
N VAL A 439 15.11 -9.63 15.17
CA VAL A 439 15.28 -8.35 14.48
C VAL A 439 15.59 -8.57 12.98
N LEU A 440 16.52 -9.45 12.66
CA LEU A 440 16.90 -9.75 11.27
C LEU A 440 15.72 -10.36 10.48
N ARG A 441 14.98 -11.29 11.09
CA ARG A 441 13.77 -11.86 10.49
C ARG A 441 12.71 -10.78 10.22
N ASP A 442 12.47 -9.91 11.21
CA ASP A 442 11.40 -8.91 11.12
C ASP A 442 11.73 -7.79 10.12
N THR A 443 12.99 -7.55 9.86
CA THR A 443 13.49 -6.61 8.84
C THR A 443 13.79 -7.25 7.48
N GLY A 444 13.48 -8.55 7.28
CA GLY A 444 13.68 -9.24 6.00
C GLY A 444 15.15 -9.51 5.63
N GLN A 445 16.08 -9.41 6.59
CA GLN A 445 17.52 -9.62 6.34
C GLN A 445 17.87 -11.11 6.38
N HIS A 446 17.34 -11.86 5.42
CA HIS A 446 17.37 -13.32 5.41
C HIS A 446 18.80 -13.90 5.37
N GLU A 447 19.69 -13.35 4.54
CA GLU A 447 21.08 -13.82 4.42
C GLU A 447 21.87 -13.60 5.72
N ALA A 448 21.69 -12.43 6.35
CA ALA A 448 22.33 -12.15 7.63
C ALA A 448 21.82 -13.08 8.76
N LEU A 449 20.53 -13.43 8.71
CA LEU A 449 19.94 -14.38 9.64
C LEU A 449 20.46 -15.80 9.41
N GLU A 450 20.56 -16.26 8.16
CA GLU A 450 21.14 -17.56 7.83
C GLU A 450 22.60 -17.66 8.32
N THR A 451 23.38 -16.61 8.11
CA THR A 451 24.77 -16.50 8.61
C THR A 451 24.79 -16.56 10.15
N LEU A 452 23.94 -15.77 10.82
CA LEU A 452 23.86 -15.78 12.29
C LEU A 452 23.54 -17.18 12.83
N VAL A 453 22.58 -17.88 12.21
CA VAL A 453 22.19 -19.23 12.64
C VAL A 453 23.33 -20.22 12.42
N GLN A 454 23.98 -20.20 11.26
CA GLN A 454 25.12 -21.09 10.98
C GLN A 454 26.31 -20.87 11.92
N GLU A 455 26.55 -19.63 12.33
CA GLU A 455 27.69 -19.30 13.21
C GLU A 455 27.43 -19.53 14.71
N ARG A 456 26.15 -19.41 15.14
CA ARG A 456 25.78 -19.30 16.57
C ARG A 456 24.89 -20.41 17.11
N PHE A 457 24.32 -21.25 16.23
CA PHE A 457 23.44 -22.34 16.64
C PHE A 457 23.94 -23.66 16.06
N GLU A 458 23.75 -24.74 16.82
CA GLU A 458 24.03 -26.10 16.32
C GLU A 458 23.00 -26.46 15.23
N ALA A 459 23.36 -27.36 14.32
CA ALA A 459 22.49 -27.72 13.18
C ALA A 459 21.14 -28.33 13.60
N ASP A 460 21.05 -28.90 14.76
CA ASP A 460 19.84 -29.48 15.35
C ASP A 460 19.17 -28.58 16.41
N ASP A 461 19.69 -27.36 16.61
CA ASP A 461 19.15 -26.42 17.59
C ASP A 461 17.70 -26.02 17.18
N PRO A 462 16.70 -26.29 18.05
CA PRO A 462 15.30 -25.97 17.73
C PRO A 462 15.05 -24.48 17.48
N LEU A 463 15.78 -23.58 18.17
CA LEU A 463 15.65 -22.15 18.02
C LEU A 463 16.22 -21.67 16.69
N GLY A 464 17.41 -22.20 16.29
CA GLY A 464 17.99 -21.90 14.97
C GLY A 464 17.03 -22.31 13.83
N ARG A 465 16.49 -23.53 13.92
CA ARG A 465 15.48 -24.03 12.95
C ARG A 465 14.21 -23.16 12.90
N TRP A 466 13.70 -22.76 14.08
CA TRP A 466 12.56 -21.87 14.17
C TRP A 466 12.81 -20.53 13.48
N LEU A 467 13.96 -19.90 13.73
CA LEU A 467 14.34 -18.64 13.11
C LEU A 467 14.42 -18.75 11.59
N LEU A 468 15.04 -19.82 11.07
CA LEU A 468 15.13 -20.06 9.63
C LEU A 468 13.76 -20.34 9.00
N ALA A 469 12.97 -21.24 9.58
CA ALA A 469 11.66 -21.58 9.04
C ALA A 469 10.71 -20.37 8.99
N THR A 470 10.68 -19.56 10.05
CA THR A 470 9.88 -18.32 10.09
C THR A 470 10.42 -17.24 9.15
N SER A 471 11.73 -17.18 8.91
CA SER A 471 12.34 -16.30 7.92
C SER A 471 11.95 -16.71 6.49
N HIS A 472 12.01 -17.99 6.17
CA HIS A 472 11.58 -18.52 4.88
C HIS A 472 10.08 -18.24 4.62
N GLU A 473 9.25 -18.39 5.66
CA GLU A 473 7.82 -18.07 5.54
C GLU A 473 7.60 -16.59 5.20
N LYS A 474 8.25 -15.66 5.92
CA LYS A 474 8.17 -14.23 5.63
C LYS A 474 8.68 -13.86 4.23
N ALA A 475 9.72 -14.55 3.77
CA ALA A 475 10.26 -14.39 2.42
C ALA A 475 9.39 -15.01 1.31
N GLY A 476 8.23 -15.60 1.64
CA GLY A 476 7.39 -16.31 0.68
C GLY A 476 7.97 -17.65 0.19
N ARG A 477 9.11 -18.10 0.74
CA ARG A 477 9.76 -19.37 0.43
C ARG A 477 9.06 -20.52 1.18
N LEU A 478 7.74 -20.68 0.92
CA LEU A 478 6.86 -21.55 1.71
C LEU A 478 7.28 -23.03 1.72
N ALA A 479 7.90 -23.51 0.64
CA ALA A 479 8.38 -24.92 0.59
C ALA A 479 9.46 -25.19 1.66
N LEU A 480 10.44 -24.27 1.80
CA LEU A 480 11.50 -24.35 2.80
C LEU A 480 10.96 -24.15 4.22
N ALA A 481 10.00 -23.24 4.38
CA ALA A 481 9.33 -23.03 5.66
C ALA A 481 8.61 -24.31 6.13
N VAL A 482 7.84 -24.95 5.24
CA VAL A 482 7.12 -26.21 5.53
C VAL A 482 8.08 -27.34 5.89
N GLU A 483 9.21 -27.45 5.18
CA GLU A 483 10.24 -28.45 5.49
C GLU A 483 10.81 -28.22 6.90
N GLY A 484 11.24 -26.99 7.22
CA GLY A 484 11.77 -26.65 8.51
C GLY A 484 10.80 -26.90 9.66
N PHE A 485 9.52 -26.49 9.54
CA PHE A 485 8.52 -26.76 10.58
C PHE A 485 8.20 -28.25 10.72
N LYS A 486 8.19 -29.02 9.62
CA LYS A 486 8.02 -30.48 9.68
C LYS A 486 9.19 -31.18 10.40
N GLU A 487 10.43 -30.78 10.12
CA GLU A 487 11.60 -31.28 10.85
C GLU A 487 11.49 -30.99 12.34
N MET A 488 10.99 -29.80 12.72
CA MET A 488 10.75 -29.49 14.13
C MET A 488 9.76 -30.43 14.79
N LEU A 489 8.66 -30.77 14.10
CA LEU A 489 7.65 -31.73 14.61
C LEU A 489 8.18 -33.17 14.66
N VAL A 490 9.14 -33.54 13.83
CA VAL A 490 9.84 -34.86 13.95
C VAL A 490 10.69 -34.91 15.19
N TYR A 491 11.35 -33.79 15.52
CA TYR A 491 12.21 -33.70 16.72
C TYR A 491 11.39 -33.55 18.00
N ASP A 492 10.38 -32.67 17.96
CA ASP A 492 9.46 -32.41 19.08
C ASP A 492 8.00 -32.46 18.57
N PRO A 493 7.31 -33.61 18.72
CA PRO A 493 5.91 -33.74 18.33
C PRO A 493 4.95 -32.83 19.09
N GLU A 494 5.36 -32.22 20.20
CA GLU A 494 4.56 -31.29 21.01
C GLU A 494 4.86 -29.81 20.67
N ALA A 495 5.63 -29.53 19.61
CA ALA A 495 5.93 -28.18 19.15
C ALA A 495 4.69 -27.51 18.48
N ASP A 496 3.71 -27.13 19.30
CA ASP A 496 2.42 -26.55 18.86
C ASP A 496 2.61 -25.28 18.01
N ALA A 497 3.63 -24.48 18.30
CA ALA A 497 3.92 -23.30 17.48
C ALA A 497 4.27 -23.67 16.02
N ALA A 498 5.09 -24.71 15.80
CA ALA A 498 5.43 -25.19 14.46
C ALA A 498 4.19 -25.79 13.74
N ARG A 499 3.36 -26.53 14.51
CA ARG A 499 2.12 -27.09 14.01
C ARG A 499 1.13 -26.00 13.58
N ALA A 500 0.99 -24.94 14.37
CA ALA A 500 0.15 -23.79 14.04
C ALA A 500 0.61 -23.10 12.75
N ARG A 501 1.91 -22.87 12.58
CA ARG A 501 2.44 -22.28 11.34
C ARG A 501 2.19 -23.16 10.11
N LEU A 502 2.36 -24.48 10.24
CA LEU A 502 2.01 -25.43 9.18
C LEU A 502 0.53 -25.40 8.83
N CYS A 503 -0.35 -25.28 9.84
CA CYS A 503 -1.79 -25.13 9.64
C CYS A 503 -2.12 -23.86 8.84
N GLU A 504 -1.56 -22.71 9.23
CA GLU A 504 -1.75 -21.44 8.51
C GLU A 504 -1.23 -21.51 7.06
N ILE A 505 -0.05 -22.09 6.83
CA ILE A 505 0.50 -22.26 5.48
C ILE A 505 -0.40 -23.20 4.65
N ALA A 506 -0.89 -24.29 5.24
CA ALA A 506 -1.80 -25.21 4.56
C ALA A 506 -3.12 -24.52 4.18
N ALA A 507 -3.69 -23.71 5.06
CA ALA A 507 -4.90 -22.93 4.80
C ALA A 507 -4.68 -21.87 3.69
N LYS A 508 -3.57 -21.13 3.71
CA LYS A 508 -3.19 -20.19 2.63
C LYS A 508 -3.06 -20.86 1.27
N GLN A 509 -2.60 -22.13 1.25
CA GLN A 509 -2.46 -22.94 0.05
C GLN A 509 -3.73 -23.75 -0.30
N ARG A 510 -4.83 -23.54 0.43
CA ARG A 510 -6.11 -24.28 0.29
C ARG A 510 -5.96 -25.81 0.42
N ARG A 511 -4.94 -26.26 1.15
CA ARG A 511 -4.76 -27.69 1.49
C ARG A 511 -5.57 -28.00 2.76
N TRP A 512 -6.90 -28.00 2.58
CA TRP A 512 -7.86 -28.02 3.68
C TRP A 512 -7.79 -29.29 4.53
N GLU A 513 -7.51 -30.47 3.93
CA GLU A 513 -7.32 -31.72 4.67
C GLU A 513 -6.11 -31.64 5.61
N ASP A 514 -4.98 -31.07 5.15
CA ASP A 514 -3.80 -30.89 5.97
C ASP A 514 -4.09 -29.90 7.10
N ALA A 515 -4.75 -28.78 6.79
CA ALA A 515 -5.12 -27.77 7.77
C ALA A 515 -6.07 -28.35 8.82
N LEU A 516 -7.05 -29.16 8.43
CA LEU A 516 -7.98 -29.82 9.34
C LEU A 516 -7.26 -30.84 10.26
N ALA A 517 -6.34 -31.62 9.71
CA ALA A 517 -5.57 -32.57 10.50
C ALA A 517 -4.67 -31.86 11.55
N LEU A 518 -3.96 -30.80 11.14
CA LEU A 518 -3.07 -30.03 12.01
C LEU A 518 -3.83 -29.28 13.10
N SER A 519 -4.92 -28.57 12.74
CA SER A 519 -5.78 -27.87 13.72
C SER A 519 -6.51 -28.84 14.63
N GLY A 520 -6.82 -30.06 14.18
CA GLY A 520 -7.43 -31.09 15.00
C GLY A 520 -6.54 -31.46 16.21
N VAL A 521 -5.25 -31.69 15.98
CA VAL A 521 -4.29 -31.96 17.07
C VAL A 521 -4.17 -30.76 18.01
N LEU A 522 -4.08 -29.53 17.48
CA LEU A 522 -4.00 -28.31 18.29
C LEU A 522 -5.21 -28.15 19.19
N VAL A 523 -6.42 -28.41 18.69
CA VAL A 523 -7.68 -28.33 19.46
C VAL A 523 -7.76 -29.40 20.56
N GLU A 524 -7.18 -30.57 20.35
CA GLU A 524 -7.16 -31.65 21.35
C GLU A 524 -6.18 -31.34 22.50
N CYS A 525 -5.09 -30.62 22.22
CA CYS A 525 -4.04 -30.32 23.19
C CYS A 525 -4.27 -28.98 23.92
N ASN A 526 -5.13 -28.10 23.41
CA ASN A 526 -5.28 -26.73 23.91
C ASN A 526 -6.75 -26.44 24.37
N ASP A 527 -6.87 -25.44 25.24
CA ASP A 527 -8.16 -24.89 25.66
C ASP A 527 -8.88 -24.24 24.44
N PRO A 528 -10.22 -24.07 24.50
CA PRO A 528 -10.98 -23.41 23.46
C PRO A 528 -10.39 -22.04 23.08
N GLY A 529 -10.13 -21.82 21.78
CA GLY A 529 -9.46 -20.62 21.36
C GLY A 529 -9.21 -20.51 19.84
N PRO A 530 -8.11 -19.87 19.41
CA PRO A 530 -7.83 -19.59 17.99
C PRO A 530 -7.85 -20.84 17.10
N HIS A 531 -7.35 -21.97 17.59
CA HIS A 531 -7.27 -23.20 16.81
C HIS A 531 -8.63 -23.83 16.51
N ASP A 532 -9.66 -23.53 17.32
CA ASP A 532 -11.02 -23.92 17.01
C ASP A 532 -11.55 -23.17 15.78
N TRP A 533 -11.13 -21.91 15.57
CA TRP A 533 -11.45 -21.15 14.37
C TRP A 533 -10.75 -21.71 13.14
N ASP A 534 -9.45 -22.02 13.22
CA ASP A 534 -8.69 -22.66 12.14
C ASP A 534 -9.35 -23.98 11.71
N ARG A 535 -9.77 -24.75 12.71
CA ARG A 535 -10.46 -26.03 12.47
C ARG A 535 -11.83 -25.82 11.82
N MET A 536 -12.61 -24.81 12.25
CA MET A 536 -13.89 -24.48 11.63
C MET A 536 -13.73 -24.06 10.17
N VAL A 537 -12.73 -23.22 9.85
CA VAL A 537 -12.43 -22.80 8.49
C VAL A 537 -12.13 -24.00 7.61
N ALA A 538 -11.19 -24.86 8.00
CA ALA A 538 -10.81 -26.04 7.24
C ALA A 538 -11.96 -27.04 7.11
N ALA A 539 -12.71 -27.27 8.20
CA ALA A 539 -13.87 -28.17 8.21
C ALA A 539 -15.02 -27.66 7.32
N THR A 540 -15.25 -26.33 7.29
CA THR A 540 -16.24 -25.70 6.42
C THR A 540 -15.88 -25.88 4.95
N ALA A 541 -14.62 -25.62 4.58
CA ALA A 541 -14.13 -25.82 3.21
C ALA A 541 -14.30 -27.28 2.73
N LEU A 542 -14.25 -28.24 3.66
CA LEU A 542 -14.43 -29.68 3.40
C LEU A 542 -15.87 -30.17 3.64
N GLU A 543 -16.80 -29.28 3.90
CA GLU A 543 -18.20 -29.58 4.22
C GLU A 543 -18.38 -30.55 5.40
N ARG A 544 -17.44 -30.52 6.37
CA ARG A 544 -17.46 -31.36 7.58
C ARG A 544 -18.27 -30.68 8.71
N TRP A 545 -19.55 -30.45 8.48
CA TRP A 545 -20.43 -29.63 9.33
C TRP A 545 -20.52 -30.09 10.79
N GLY A 546 -20.39 -31.39 11.05
CA GLY A 546 -20.33 -31.91 12.43
C GLY A 546 -19.09 -31.40 13.19
N ILE A 547 -17.93 -31.27 12.51
CA ILE A 547 -16.70 -30.73 13.11
C ILE A 547 -16.86 -29.23 13.34
N VAL A 548 -17.45 -28.49 12.39
CA VAL A 548 -17.73 -27.05 12.55
C VAL A 548 -18.55 -26.81 13.82
N ARG A 549 -19.64 -27.55 13.98
CA ARG A 549 -20.51 -27.43 15.18
C ARG A 549 -19.79 -27.81 16.49
N ALA A 550 -18.94 -28.84 16.44
CA ALA A 550 -18.17 -29.24 17.60
C ALA A 550 -17.19 -28.13 18.06
N SER A 551 -16.48 -27.49 17.12
CA SER A 551 -15.56 -26.38 17.42
C SER A 551 -16.34 -25.12 17.84
N ALA A 552 -17.47 -24.81 17.20
CA ALA A 552 -18.36 -23.70 17.60
C ALA A 552 -18.88 -23.88 19.03
N ALA A 553 -19.31 -25.09 19.39
CA ALA A 553 -19.77 -25.42 20.76
C ALA A 553 -18.66 -25.27 21.80
N ARG A 554 -17.40 -25.63 21.47
CA ARG A 554 -16.23 -25.38 22.35
C ARG A 554 -16.02 -23.90 22.63
N LEU A 555 -16.28 -23.04 21.64
CA LEU A 555 -16.20 -21.57 21.77
C LEU A 555 -17.47 -20.94 22.39
N GLY A 556 -18.43 -21.76 22.80
CA GLY A 556 -19.68 -21.29 23.40
C GLY A 556 -20.67 -20.67 22.42
N MET A 557 -20.53 -20.96 21.12
CA MET A 557 -21.47 -20.51 20.09
C MET A 557 -22.69 -21.46 20.02
N ASP A 558 -23.87 -20.87 19.93
CA ASP A 558 -25.11 -21.62 19.72
C ASP A 558 -25.38 -21.77 18.21
N VAL A 559 -25.23 -22.98 17.70
CA VAL A 559 -25.46 -23.35 16.30
C VAL A 559 -26.46 -24.47 16.24
N ALA A 560 -27.47 -24.39 15.38
CA ALA A 560 -28.50 -25.41 15.22
C ALA A 560 -27.89 -26.80 14.95
N PRO A 561 -28.38 -27.86 15.62
CA PRO A 561 -27.85 -29.20 15.45
C PRO A 561 -28.18 -29.77 14.08
N GLY A 562 -27.33 -30.67 13.58
CA GLY A 562 -27.52 -31.38 12.30
C GLY A 562 -26.22 -31.58 11.53
N ASP A 563 -26.31 -32.26 10.39
CA ASP A 563 -25.15 -32.52 9.50
C ASP A 563 -25.22 -31.69 8.19
N ALA A 564 -26.28 -30.88 8.03
CA ALA A 564 -26.45 -29.99 6.88
C ALA A 564 -25.56 -28.72 7.00
N PRO A 565 -25.32 -28.03 5.88
CA PRO A 565 -24.71 -26.70 5.89
C PRO A 565 -25.40 -25.77 6.90
N ILE A 566 -24.59 -24.93 7.57
CA ILE A 566 -25.12 -23.91 8.48
C ILE A 566 -25.60 -22.75 7.61
N ASP A 567 -26.90 -22.42 7.71
CA ASP A 567 -27.54 -21.30 7.01
C ASP A 567 -28.46 -20.56 7.98
N GLU A 568 -27.86 -19.80 8.87
CA GLU A 568 -28.51 -19.04 9.92
C GLU A 568 -28.25 -17.54 9.72
N HIS A 569 -28.98 -16.68 10.39
CA HIS A 569 -28.76 -15.23 10.33
C HIS A 569 -27.84 -14.78 11.47
N TRP A 570 -26.57 -14.51 11.14
CA TRP A 570 -25.52 -14.08 12.09
C TRP A 570 -25.19 -12.58 12.00
N GLY A 571 -26.06 -11.78 11.36
CA GLY A 571 -25.86 -10.34 11.13
C GLY A 571 -25.11 -10.03 9.83
N GLY A 572 -24.91 -8.73 9.60
CA GLY A 572 -24.25 -8.22 8.42
C GLY A 572 -22.73 -8.10 8.58
N ALA A 573 -22.01 -8.20 7.48
CA ALA A 573 -20.57 -7.96 7.41
C ALA A 573 -20.15 -7.53 6.00
N TRP A 574 -18.98 -6.88 5.90
CA TRP A 574 -18.31 -6.66 4.64
C TRP A 574 -17.36 -7.81 4.32
N ILE A 575 -17.39 -8.30 3.10
CA ILE A 575 -16.47 -9.35 2.61
C ILE A 575 -15.56 -8.74 1.55
N ARG A 576 -14.25 -8.76 1.81
CA ARG A 576 -13.22 -8.28 0.87
C ARG A 576 -12.60 -9.47 0.14
N THR A 577 -12.66 -9.44 -1.19
CA THR A 577 -12.08 -10.46 -2.06
C THR A 577 -10.58 -10.24 -2.25
N GLY A 578 -9.87 -11.26 -2.72
CA GLY A 578 -8.46 -11.16 -3.10
C GLY A 578 -8.17 -10.16 -4.24
N ARG A 579 -9.21 -9.76 -5.01
CA ARG A 579 -9.14 -8.71 -6.04
C ARG A 579 -9.43 -7.30 -5.49
N GLY A 580 -9.65 -7.15 -4.19
CA GLY A 580 -9.90 -5.87 -3.52
C GLY A 580 -11.36 -5.39 -3.56
N HIS A 581 -12.27 -6.09 -4.24
CA HIS A 581 -13.70 -5.76 -4.19
C HIS A 581 -14.27 -6.05 -2.81
N THR A 582 -15.17 -5.20 -2.33
CA THR A 582 -15.83 -5.35 -1.05
C THR A 582 -17.35 -5.46 -1.26
N TYR A 583 -17.94 -6.49 -0.68
CA TYR A 583 -19.36 -6.79 -0.79
C TYR A 583 -20.03 -6.75 0.57
N TRP A 584 -21.23 -6.17 0.63
CA TRP A 584 -22.10 -6.39 1.78
C TRP A 584 -22.66 -7.81 1.73
N ALA A 585 -22.60 -8.50 2.86
CA ALA A 585 -23.01 -9.90 2.97
C ALA A 585 -23.75 -10.13 4.29
N THR A 586 -24.65 -11.10 4.28
CA THR A 586 -25.26 -11.67 5.50
C THR A 586 -24.43 -12.87 5.93
N ARG A 587 -23.91 -12.85 7.15
CA ARG A 587 -23.22 -14.01 7.72
C ARG A 587 -24.24 -15.14 7.92
N THR A 588 -23.93 -16.31 7.38
CA THR A 588 -24.79 -17.50 7.43
C THR A 588 -24.32 -18.53 8.44
N GLY A 589 -23.18 -18.29 9.08
CA GLY A 589 -22.58 -19.12 10.10
C GLY A 589 -21.32 -18.49 10.68
N PRO A 590 -20.56 -19.24 11.51
CA PRO A 590 -19.36 -18.72 12.17
C PRO A 590 -18.32 -18.17 11.20
N VAL A 591 -18.10 -18.83 10.04
CA VAL A 591 -17.08 -18.51 9.04
C VAL A 591 -17.64 -18.47 7.61
N THR A 592 -18.97 -18.37 7.46
CA THR A 592 -19.67 -18.34 6.16
C THR A 592 -20.53 -17.08 6.04
N ALA A 593 -20.60 -16.54 4.82
CA ALA A 593 -21.46 -15.41 4.50
C ALA A 593 -22.06 -15.55 3.09
N ARG A 594 -23.25 -14.97 2.88
CA ARG A 594 -23.91 -14.86 1.58
C ARG A 594 -23.79 -13.43 1.09
N ILE A 595 -23.28 -13.24 -0.12
CA ILE A 595 -23.12 -11.92 -0.75
C ILE A 595 -24.50 -11.39 -1.16
N GLU A 596 -24.84 -10.18 -0.70
CA GLU A 596 -26.15 -9.54 -0.96
C GLU A 596 -26.05 -8.44 -2.03
N THR A 597 -24.91 -7.74 -2.10
CA THR A 597 -24.75 -6.59 -2.98
C THR A 597 -24.24 -6.98 -4.37
N ILE A 598 -24.64 -6.18 -5.37
CA ILE A 598 -24.12 -6.22 -6.73
C ILE A 598 -23.08 -5.10 -6.79
N SER A 599 -21.79 -5.41 -6.94
CA SER A 599 -20.70 -4.42 -6.84
C SER A 599 -19.52 -4.76 -7.75
N GLY A 600 -18.77 -3.73 -8.18
CA GLY A 600 -17.55 -3.88 -8.95
C GLY A 600 -17.75 -3.96 -10.47
N ASP A 601 -16.77 -4.54 -11.17
CA ASP A 601 -16.83 -4.82 -12.60
C ASP A 601 -17.87 -5.90 -12.95
N ARG A 602 -17.98 -6.25 -14.21
CA ARG A 602 -19.01 -7.21 -14.67
C ARG A 602 -18.90 -8.55 -13.97
N GLU A 603 -17.70 -9.13 -13.85
CA GLU A 603 -17.47 -10.41 -13.18
C GLU A 603 -17.78 -10.31 -11.68
N ALA A 604 -17.41 -9.19 -11.05
CA ALA A 604 -17.68 -8.93 -9.65
C ALA A 604 -19.18 -8.80 -9.36
N ARG A 605 -19.95 -8.20 -10.27
CA ARG A 605 -21.42 -8.05 -10.12
C ARG A 605 -22.18 -9.37 -10.17
N GLU A 606 -21.64 -10.40 -10.84
CA GLU A 606 -22.26 -11.73 -10.94
C GLU A 606 -22.16 -12.56 -9.65
N ARG A 607 -21.50 -12.05 -8.62
CA ARG A 607 -21.27 -12.75 -7.34
C ARG A 607 -22.41 -12.67 -6.32
N GLN A 608 -23.50 -11.99 -6.64
CA GLN A 608 -24.67 -11.94 -5.76
C GLN A 608 -25.21 -13.38 -5.49
N ASP A 609 -25.60 -13.65 -4.26
CA ASP A 609 -26.00 -14.95 -3.72
C ASP A 609 -24.84 -16.01 -3.62
N ASP A 610 -23.59 -15.64 -3.93
CA ASP A 610 -22.45 -16.50 -3.59
C ASP A 610 -22.42 -16.75 -2.08
N VAL A 611 -22.16 -17.99 -1.70
CA VAL A 611 -21.84 -18.33 -0.30
C VAL A 611 -20.33 -18.50 -0.22
N VAL A 612 -19.71 -17.69 0.62
CA VAL A 612 -18.25 -17.61 0.76
C VAL A 612 -17.79 -18.09 2.13
N LEU A 613 -16.59 -18.65 2.16
CA LEU A 613 -15.81 -18.91 3.35
C LEU A 613 -14.93 -17.68 3.60
N PHE A 614 -14.93 -17.15 4.82
CA PHE A 614 -14.10 -16.01 5.19
C PHE A 614 -13.15 -16.29 6.37
N ASP A 615 -12.08 -15.52 6.45
CA ASP A 615 -11.15 -15.51 7.57
C ASP A 615 -11.85 -14.87 8.78
N PRO A 616 -11.99 -15.56 9.90
CA PRO A 616 -12.65 -15.02 11.10
C PRO A 616 -11.91 -13.84 11.74
N ALA A 617 -10.63 -13.62 11.43
CA ALA A 617 -9.91 -12.43 11.84
C ALA A 617 -10.30 -11.23 10.95
N PRO A 618 -10.94 -10.19 11.50
CA PRO A 618 -11.37 -9.05 10.71
C PRO A 618 -10.17 -8.24 10.23
N VAL A 619 -10.19 -7.81 8.97
CA VAL A 619 -9.17 -6.92 8.39
C VAL A 619 -9.45 -5.46 8.70
N GLU A 620 -10.70 -5.10 8.96
CA GLU A 620 -11.12 -3.76 9.37
C GLU A 620 -12.29 -3.85 10.35
N ARG A 621 -12.35 -2.87 11.24
CA ARG A 621 -13.42 -2.71 12.22
C ARG A 621 -13.89 -1.26 12.15
N ASP A 622 -15.15 -1.06 11.82
CA ASP A 622 -15.81 0.23 11.81
C ASP A 622 -16.77 0.33 12.99
N GLU A 623 -16.49 1.26 13.92
CA GLU A 623 -17.28 1.49 15.12
C GLU A 623 -18.13 2.74 14.90
N THR A 624 -19.44 2.54 14.83
CA THR A 624 -20.44 3.61 14.94
C THR A 624 -21.06 3.61 16.32
N ASP A 625 -21.72 4.70 16.70
CA ASP A 625 -22.37 4.82 18.03
C ASP A 625 -23.41 3.72 18.31
N GLU A 626 -23.95 3.07 17.29
CA GLU A 626 -24.99 2.05 17.40
C GLU A 626 -24.54 0.63 17.06
N HIS A 627 -23.53 0.44 16.18
CA HIS A 627 -23.13 -0.87 15.70
C HIS A 627 -21.62 -0.94 15.40
N THR A 628 -21.05 -2.12 15.63
CA THR A 628 -19.71 -2.45 15.14
C THR A 628 -19.83 -3.30 13.87
N LEU A 629 -19.30 -2.82 12.75
CA LEU A 629 -19.25 -3.54 11.50
C LEU A 629 -17.82 -4.08 11.27
N PHE A 630 -17.74 -5.29 10.80
CA PHE A 630 -16.48 -5.95 10.51
C PHE A 630 -16.33 -6.20 9.02
N THR A 631 -15.10 -6.02 8.50
CA THR A 631 -14.69 -6.46 7.17
C THR A 631 -13.84 -7.71 7.31
N TYR A 632 -14.24 -8.79 6.66
CA TYR A 632 -13.53 -10.06 6.64
C TYR A 632 -12.94 -10.32 5.26
N ARG A 633 -11.84 -11.05 5.22
CA ARG A 633 -11.22 -11.48 3.97
C ARG A 633 -11.86 -12.79 3.49
N GLU A 634 -12.25 -12.83 2.23
CA GLU A 634 -12.67 -14.06 1.57
C GLU A 634 -11.49 -15.04 1.43
N LEU A 635 -11.72 -16.28 1.78
CA LEU A 635 -10.78 -17.39 1.61
C LEU A 635 -11.16 -18.26 0.41
N ASP A 636 -12.46 -18.54 0.24
CA ASP A 636 -12.97 -19.38 -0.85
C ASP A 636 -14.45 -19.11 -1.13
N THR A 637 -14.90 -19.51 -2.33
CA THR A 637 -16.32 -19.53 -2.70
C THR A 637 -16.85 -20.97 -2.58
N LEU A 638 -17.72 -21.21 -1.60
CA LEU A 638 -18.30 -22.52 -1.33
C LEU A 638 -19.41 -22.88 -2.31
N ARG A 639 -20.21 -21.89 -2.70
CA ARG A 639 -21.30 -22.04 -3.66
C ARG A 639 -21.47 -20.77 -4.45
N GLN A 640 -21.56 -20.89 -5.77
CA GLN A 640 -21.85 -19.76 -6.66
C GLN A 640 -23.35 -19.45 -6.67
N GLY A 641 -23.69 -18.17 -6.72
CA GLY A 641 -25.05 -17.69 -6.78
C GLY A 641 -25.72 -17.86 -8.13
N GLU A 642 -24.95 -18.21 -9.16
CA GLU A 642 -25.40 -18.41 -10.54
C GLU A 642 -26.26 -17.22 -11.04
N ARG A 643 -25.77 -16.00 -10.84
CA ARG A 643 -26.38 -14.75 -11.31
C ARG A 643 -25.69 -14.25 -12.57
N ARG A 644 -26.49 -13.62 -13.44
CA ARG A 644 -25.99 -12.79 -14.54
C ARG A 644 -26.28 -11.34 -14.21
N ALA A 645 -25.26 -10.50 -14.26
CA ALA A 645 -25.39 -9.08 -13.98
C ALA A 645 -25.25 -8.24 -15.25
N PHE A 646 -25.93 -7.09 -15.27
CA PHE A 646 -25.85 -6.06 -16.30
C PHE A 646 -26.18 -4.69 -15.71
N THR A 647 -25.92 -3.64 -16.47
CA THR A 647 -26.23 -2.26 -16.07
C THR A 647 -27.50 -1.76 -16.76
N ILE A 648 -28.22 -0.87 -16.07
CA ILE A 648 -29.28 -0.05 -16.64
C ILE A 648 -28.87 1.40 -16.42
N ASP A 649 -28.69 2.15 -17.48
CA ASP A 649 -28.46 3.59 -17.43
C ASP A 649 -29.66 4.31 -18.08
N ALA A 650 -30.18 5.37 -17.45
CA ALA A 650 -31.42 5.97 -17.89
C ALA A 650 -31.54 7.43 -17.47
N VAL A 651 -32.34 8.19 -18.20
CA VAL A 651 -32.94 9.43 -17.68
C VAL A 651 -33.84 9.06 -16.51
N HIS A 652 -33.69 9.72 -15.36
CA HIS A 652 -34.36 9.36 -14.14
C HIS A 652 -35.90 9.33 -14.29
N PRO A 653 -36.52 8.14 -14.13
CA PRO A 653 -37.95 7.99 -14.46
C PRO A 653 -38.90 8.52 -13.37
N GLY A 654 -38.37 8.93 -12.23
CA GLY A 654 -39.13 9.23 -11.03
C GLY A 654 -39.36 8.00 -10.12
N PRO A 655 -39.61 8.22 -8.82
CA PRO A 655 -39.69 7.15 -7.83
C PRO A 655 -40.85 6.16 -8.08
N GLU A 656 -41.98 6.62 -8.55
CA GLU A 656 -43.16 5.77 -8.85
C GLU A 656 -42.88 4.81 -10.03
N ALA A 657 -42.22 5.30 -11.09
CA ALA A 657 -41.89 4.48 -12.25
C ALA A 657 -40.79 3.46 -11.92
N LEU A 658 -39.85 3.85 -11.06
CA LEU A 658 -38.82 2.94 -10.57
C LEU A 658 -39.40 1.82 -9.69
N GLN A 659 -40.33 2.16 -8.77
CA GLN A 659 -41.01 1.16 -7.96
C GLN A 659 -41.83 0.19 -8.84
N LYS A 660 -42.52 0.72 -9.85
CA LYS A 660 -43.26 -0.11 -10.81
C LYS A 660 -42.33 -1.04 -11.61
N LEU A 661 -41.11 -0.58 -11.95
CA LEU A 661 -40.09 -1.47 -12.54
C LEU A 661 -39.77 -2.63 -11.61
N VAL A 662 -39.45 -2.35 -10.34
CA VAL A 662 -39.14 -3.36 -9.34
C VAL A 662 -40.27 -4.38 -9.21
N ASP A 663 -41.51 -3.91 -9.11
CA ASP A 663 -42.70 -4.77 -8.99
C ASP A 663 -42.89 -5.65 -10.22
N THR A 664 -42.74 -5.11 -11.42
CA THR A 664 -42.91 -5.82 -12.70
C THR A 664 -41.79 -6.85 -12.91
N MET A 665 -40.57 -6.57 -12.44
CA MET A 665 -39.43 -7.45 -12.61
C MET A 665 -39.34 -8.56 -11.52
N GLY A 666 -40.24 -8.57 -10.56
CA GLY A 666 -40.31 -9.61 -9.53
C GLY A 666 -40.41 -11.02 -10.09
N ASP A 667 -41.16 -11.22 -11.20
CA ASP A 667 -41.33 -12.52 -11.88
C ASP A 667 -40.00 -13.08 -12.42
N PHE A 668 -39.01 -12.22 -12.71
CA PHE A 668 -37.68 -12.59 -13.17
C PHE A 668 -36.67 -12.77 -12.02
N SER A 669 -37.08 -12.62 -10.77
CA SER A 669 -36.18 -12.56 -9.61
C SER A 669 -35.04 -11.54 -9.81
N LEU A 670 -35.35 -10.42 -10.50
CA LEU A 670 -34.42 -9.33 -10.75
C LEU A 670 -34.10 -8.63 -9.43
N ARG A 671 -32.83 -8.45 -9.15
CA ARG A 671 -32.32 -7.60 -8.10
C ARG A 671 -31.77 -6.32 -8.71
N LEU A 672 -32.13 -5.19 -8.14
CA LEU A 672 -31.65 -3.87 -8.57
C LEU A 672 -30.93 -3.17 -7.42
N GLN A 673 -29.84 -2.51 -7.74
CA GLN A 673 -29.10 -1.68 -6.80
C GLN A 673 -28.75 -0.35 -7.48
N GLN A 674 -29.26 0.76 -6.93
CA GLN A 674 -28.88 2.09 -7.44
C GLN A 674 -27.44 2.40 -7.05
N ARG A 675 -26.68 2.92 -8.00
CA ARG A 675 -25.26 3.29 -7.86
C ARG A 675 -25.02 4.79 -8.02
N SER A 676 -25.90 5.48 -8.76
CA SER A 676 -25.83 6.94 -8.91
C SER A 676 -26.37 7.67 -7.69
N GLY A 677 -25.74 8.79 -7.33
CA GLY A 677 -26.28 9.78 -6.40
C GLY A 677 -27.29 10.72 -7.06
N GLU A 678 -27.81 11.68 -6.30
CA GLU A 678 -28.75 12.71 -6.79
C GLU A 678 -28.10 13.69 -7.79
N GLU A 679 -26.76 13.81 -7.77
CA GLU A 679 -25.97 14.66 -8.65
C GLU A 679 -25.72 14.04 -10.03
N TYR A 680 -26.09 12.77 -10.26
CA TYR A 680 -25.85 12.11 -11.54
C TYR A 680 -26.66 12.76 -12.65
N ARG A 681 -25.97 13.28 -13.66
CA ARG A 681 -26.53 13.96 -14.81
C ARG A 681 -26.14 13.29 -16.10
N LEU A 682 -27.05 13.32 -17.06
CA LEU A 682 -26.85 12.90 -18.45
C LEU A 682 -26.97 14.11 -19.34
N THR A 683 -26.22 14.12 -20.44
CA THR A 683 -26.28 15.21 -21.44
C THR A 683 -27.24 14.81 -22.57
N ALA A 684 -28.44 15.39 -22.60
CA ALA A 684 -29.39 15.13 -23.67
C ALA A 684 -28.95 15.77 -25.01
N PRO A 685 -29.40 15.26 -26.15
CA PRO A 685 -29.15 15.91 -27.45
C PRO A 685 -29.53 17.38 -27.43
N GLY A 686 -28.56 18.27 -27.69
CA GLY A 686 -28.74 19.73 -27.59
C GLY A 686 -28.09 20.35 -26.37
N ASP A 687 -27.17 19.63 -25.70
CA ASP A 687 -26.38 20.04 -24.52
C ASP A 687 -27.24 20.40 -23.29
N GLU A 688 -28.41 19.77 -23.14
CA GLU A 688 -29.29 19.93 -21.98
C GLU A 688 -28.94 18.87 -20.91
N ASP A 689 -28.63 19.33 -19.68
CA ASP A 689 -28.41 18.46 -18.53
C ASP A 689 -29.74 17.93 -17.97
N VAL A 690 -29.89 16.61 -17.96
CA VAL A 690 -31.05 15.91 -17.40
C VAL A 690 -30.67 15.01 -16.24
N PRO A 691 -31.55 14.84 -15.23
CA PRO A 691 -31.27 13.90 -14.13
C PRO A 691 -31.20 12.48 -14.68
N GLY A 692 -30.10 11.78 -14.31
CA GLY A 692 -29.86 10.40 -14.67
C GLY A 692 -30.07 9.44 -13.49
N ILE A 693 -30.14 8.14 -13.79
CA ILE A 693 -30.09 7.06 -12.83
C ILE A 693 -29.26 5.90 -13.40
N TYR A 694 -28.31 5.43 -12.61
CA TYR A 694 -27.47 4.29 -12.95
C TYR A 694 -27.70 3.15 -11.96
N LEU A 695 -28.11 1.99 -12.49
CA LEU A 695 -28.50 0.83 -11.72
C LEU A 695 -27.64 -0.39 -12.10
N PHE A 696 -27.23 -1.15 -11.10
CA PHE A 696 -26.81 -2.53 -11.28
C PHE A 696 -28.02 -3.45 -11.17
N ALA A 697 -28.09 -4.40 -12.08
CA ALA A 697 -29.15 -5.39 -12.18
C ALA A 697 -28.55 -6.80 -12.20
N ALA A 698 -29.17 -7.75 -11.49
CA ALA A 698 -28.80 -9.17 -11.53
C ALA A 698 -30.02 -10.06 -11.58
N VAL A 699 -29.97 -11.09 -12.45
CA VAL A 699 -31.00 -12.12 -12.62
C VAL A 699 -30.39 -13.49 -12.49
N PRO A 700 -31.16 -14.56 -12.17
CA PRO A 700 -30.67 -15.92 -12.27
C PRO A 700 -30.07 -16.19 -13.68
N ALA A 701 -28.97 -16.94 -13.76
CA ALA A 701 -28.33 -17.32 -15.01
C ALA A 701 -29.29 -18.08 -15.97
N THR A 702 -30.31 -18.71 -15.38
CA THR A 702 -31.39 -19.42 -16.11
C THR A 702 -32.54 -18.54 -16.61
N ALA A 703 -32.51 -17.22 -16.31
CA ALA A 703 -33.56 -16.30 -16.73
C ALA A 703 -33.64 -16.20 -18.27
N ASP A 704 -34.87 -16.15 -18.77
CA ASP A 704 -35.12 -15.91 -20.19
C ASP A 704 -34.82 -14.46 -20.54
N LEU A 705 -33.68 -14.24 -21.22
CA LEU A 705 -33.20 -12.90 -21.56
C LEU A 705 -34.08 -12.18 -22.58
N GLU A 706 -34.78 -12.91 -23.48
CA GLU A 706 -35.69 -12.30 -24.47
C GLU A 706 -36.93 -11.73 -23.77
N GLN A 707 -37.52 -12.52 -22.86
CA GLN A 707 -38.65 -12.09 -22.08
C GLN A 707 -38.27 -10.93 -21.14
N LEU A 708 -37.10 -11.01 -20.49
CA LEU A 708 -36.57 -9.93 -19.66
C LEU A 708 -36.40 -8.64 -20.44
N HIS A 709 -35.76 -8.71 -21.62
CA HIS A 709 -35.58 -7.56 -22.52
C HIS A 709 -36.92 -6.97 -22.93
N GLY A 710 -37.89 -7.80 -23.31
CA GLY A 710 -39.25 -7.38 -23.63
C GLY A 710 -39.94 -6.65 -22.48
N ALA A 711 -39.83 -7.16 -21.28
CA ALA A 711 -40.40 -6.56 -20.09
C ALA A 711 -39.74 -5.24 -19.71
N LEU A 712 -38.39 -5.15 -19.79
CA LEU A 712 -37.64 -3.89 -19.58
C LEU A 712 -38.06 -2.82 -20.64
N THR A 713 -38.18 -3.22 -21.90
CA THR A 713 -38.58 -2.34 -22.97
C THR A 713 -40.04 -1.82 -22.75
N ALA A 714 -40.95 -2.67 -22.33
CA ALA A 714 -42.31 -2.29 -22.00
C ALA A 714 -42.38 -1.30 -20.81
N ALA A 715 -41.58 -1.53 -19.79
CA ALA A 715 -41.48 -0.63 -18.63
C ALA A 715 -40.88 0.74 -19.03
N ALA A 716 -39.79 0.74 -19.78
CA ALA A 716 -39.09 1.94 -20.19
C ALA A 716 -39.86 2.81 -21.17
N ASN A 717 -40.77 2.25 -21.96
CA ASN A 717 -41.66 3.02 -22.86
C ASN A 717 -42.57 4.03 -22.12
N ALA A 718 -42.75 3.85 -20.80
CA ALA A 718 -43.52 4.77 -19.96
C ALA A 718 -42.63 5.84 -19.30
N TRP A 719 -41.35 5.84 -19.53
CA TRP A 719 -40.39 6.76 -18.88
C TRP A 719 -40.29 8.08 -19.67
N PRO A 720 -39.91 9.17 -19.00
CA PRO A 720 -39.80 10.51 -19.64
C PRO A 720 -38.64 10.63 -20.61
N GLY A 721 -37.67 9.72 -20.56
CA GLY A 721 -36.50 9.68 -21.42
C GLY A 721 -35.99 8.26 -21.65
N PRO A 722 -34.90 8.12 -22.41
CA PRO A 722 -34.38 6.81 -22.76
C PRO A 722 -33.75 6.07 -21.56
N ALA A 723 -33.75 4.74 -21.69
CA ALA A 723 -33.02 3.82 -20.86
C ALA A 723 -32.26 2.83 -21.73
N VAL A 724 -31.07 2.46 -21.31
CA VAL A 724 -30.20 1.50 -21.98
C VAL A 724 -29.74 0.39 -21.05
N TRP A 725 -29.58 -0.81 -21.61
CA TRP A 725 -29.01 -2.00 -20.95
C TRP A 725 -28.16 -2.78 -21.96
N VAL A 726 -27.07 -2.12 -22.38
CA VAL A 726 -26.19 -2.57 -23.46
C VAL A 726 -25.66 -3.97 -23.20
N GLU A 727 -25.22 -4.27 -21.97
CA GLU A 727 -24.67 -5.60 -21.60
C GLU A 727 -25.71 -6.73 -21.73
N LEU A 728 -26.97 -6.47 -21.43
CA LEU A 728 -28.05 -7.43 -21.67
C LEU A 728 -28.26 -7.67 -23.18
N CYS A 729 -28.20 -6.60 -24.00
CA CYS A 729 -28.30 -6.74 -25.46
C CYS A 729 -27.09 -7.48 -26.04
N GLU A 730 -25.90 -7.29 -25.52
CA GLU A 730 -24.72 -8.09 -25.90
C GLU A 730 -24.91 -9.58 -25.58
N ALA A 731 -25.45 -9.89 -24.40
CA ALA A 731 -25.78 -11.26 -24.03
C ALA A 731 -26.83 -11.90 -24.94
N LEU A 732 -27.83 -11.11 -25.38
CA LEU A 732 -28.82 -11.55 -26.35
C LEU A 732 -28.21 -11.81 -27.73
N VAL A 733 -27.31 -10.94 -28.19
CA VAL A 733 -26.57 -11.19 -29.45
C VAL A 733 -25.74 -12.45 -29.37
N ALA A 734 -25.06 -12.68 -28.23
CA ALA A 734 -24.28 -13.89 -28.02
C ALA A 734 -25.14 -15.15 -28.01
N ALA A 735 -26.34 -15.12 -27.44
CA ALA A 735 -27.24 -16.26 -27.32
C ALA A 735 -28.06 -16.54 -28.61
N HIS A 736 -28.53 -15.48 -29.29
CA HIS A 736 -29.51 -15.57 -30.39
C HIS A 736 -28.97 -15.00 -31.72
N GLY A 737 -27.70 -14.60 -31.79
CA GLY A 737 -27.03 -14.16 -33.01
C GLY A 737 -27.56 -12.81 -33.57
N PRO A 738 -27.55 -12.61 -34.91
CA PRO A 738 -27.80 -11.31 -35.52
C PRO A 738 -29.21 -10.71 -35.30
N ALA A 739 -30.15 -11.50 -34.77
CA ALA A 739 -31.51 -11.03 -34.51
C ALA A 739 -31.56 -9.79 -33.60
N TYR A 740 -30.63 -9.68 -32.66
CA TYR A 740 -30.55 -8.57 -31.70
C TYR A 740 -29.46 -7.53 -32.05
N ALA A 741 -28.71 -7.70 -33.15
CA ALA A 741 -27.61 -6.79 -33.50
C ALA A 741 -28.10 -5.35 -33.76
N ASN A 742 -29.27 -5.17 -34.37
CA ASN A 742 -29.86 -3.85 -34.58
C ASN A 742 -30.30 -3.18 -33.28
N GLU A 743 -30.82 -3.94 -32.34
CA GLU A 743 -31.18 -3.44 -31.02
C GLU A 743 -29.95 -3.05 -30.20
N LEU A 744 -28.89 -3.85 -30.20
CA LEU A 744 -27.63 -3.49 -29.58
C LEU A 744 -27.06 -2.19 -30.19
N ALA A 745 -27.06 -2.07 -31.52
CA ALA A 745 -26.60 -0.85 -32.18
C ALA A 745 -27.45 0.36 -31.78
N ARG A 746 -28.77 0.21 -31.69
CA ARG A 746 -29.69 1.26 -31.22
C ARG A 746 -29.37 1.68 -29.77
N GLN A 747 -29.20 0.74 -28.88
CA GLN A 747 -28.89 0.98 -27.47
C GLN A 747 -27.56 1.73 -27.32
N ARG A 748 -26.51 1.33 -28.04
CA ARG A 748 -25.22 2.02 -28.06
C ARG A 748 -25.31 3.45 -28.60
N ALA A 749 -26.07 3.65 -29.67
CA ALA A 749 -26.27 4.98 -30.22
C ALA A 749 -27.03 5.92 -29.25
N VAL A 750 -28.00 5.37 -28.50
CA VAL A 750 -28.69 6.12 -27.44
C VAL A 750 -27.72 6.43 -26.29
N ALA A 751 -26.96 5.47 -25.85
CA ALA A 751 -25.94 5.67 -24.78
C ALA A 751 -24.95 6.78 -25.18
N GLU A 752 -24.41 6.74 -26.42
CA GLU A 752 -23.49 7.75 -26.92
C GLU A 752 -24.14 9.14 -26.97
N SER A 753 -25.42 9.23 -27.42
CA SER A 753 -26.13 10.50 -27.58
C SER A 753 -26.49 11.18 -26.25
N TYR A 754 -26.53 10.44 -25.15
CA TYR A 754 -26.87 10.97 -23.81
C TYR A 754 -25.65 10.93 -22.84
N GLY A 755 -24.49 10.46 -23.29
CA GLY A 755 -23.31 10.30 -22.42
C GLY A 755 -23.48 9.25 -21.31
N MET A 756 -24.22 8.16 -21.60
CA MET A 756 -24.51 7.03 -20.70
C MET A 756 -23.38 5.99 -20.72
#